data_deeed7236bc4c6b27f72188872a28e3a
#
_entry.id   deeed7236bc4c6b27f72188872a28e3a
#
_cell.length_a   1.000
_cell.length_b   1.000
_cell.length_c   1.000
_cell.angle_alpha   90.00
_cell.angle_beta   90.00
_cell.angle_gamma   90.00
#
_symmetry.space_group_name_H-M   'P 1'
#
loop_
_entity.id
_entity.type
_entity.pdbx_description
1 polymer ?
#
loop_
_entity_poly.entity_id
_entity_poly.type
_entity_poly.pdbx_seq_one_letter_code
_entity_poly.pdbx_strand_id
1 'polypeptide(L)'
;MAYITLDFGSSNSGAVLNTAFGKEYNLSDLIYVHRQDGDAGFTKQPTVFWIKRSLIDKTSITESDIKIFSCVFYDEDKYAESANFIWCQNQVKKMLPSLTHNSEWVRVQHPKMELYKTGNATPSQTLIRASDGSQLPLKKILNIFFLVIKKECLHKAEEAGLVLNSDDINWGITVPGLAIWNQSAVTVIKDIAHSVFGEHLTLWSEPECALIGINLSGRAELDFVKDRYSLVVDLGGGTADICVMKETLNSDGTTTFDEIKSTREGKDSTTSERAGGNDIDRNFKSFFCEYLAKDVDMNDTPIWLLTNFLLDNPKGAMEFDEQWRLLQFSDKIEEDIVHFNPGRAYKEWLMTHCPAAAKKRDEYGEFSFNGNELREYVFNPIYGKILKSVEDNLSVLKQKQINLDAIYFAGGLSLDKRLKKLIKTLSSKYFPFARFKETSDGTVVGAIQRGGNHIAANKDTLIRRMSRRTFYTEFVMDYNGNKEELRDSLGGRIRNDYSERFGIWLDDSEIKKKVSDQWNNMVIDYSDASVPYYTPLCLRFAPVTKIQSFNIMPHHSGKQTAVTIKVFSSDQNFILFKNSDIKDEGEFGYDFGYNWESAKLIFDPTSNAVEGTALFYLADENGKKLKEFVIQNVSKRGI
;
A
#
# COMPACT_ATOMS: atom_id res chain seq x y z
N MET A 1 -0.33 -26.03 -6.75
CA MET A 1 -0.25 -24.81 -5.93
C MET A 1 -0.78 -23.65 -6.75
N ALA A 2 -1.69 -22.89 -6.24
CA ALA A 2 -2.30 -21.75 -6.92
C ALA A 2 -1.85 -20.44 -6.27
N TYR A 3 -1.87 -19.36 -7.05
CA TYR A 3 -1.55 -18.00 -6.58
C TYR A 3 -2.76 -17.11 -6.83
N ILE A 4 -3.29 -16.53 -5.76
CA ILE A 4 -4.40 -15.58 -5.84
C ILE A 4 -3.94 -14.26 -5.25
N THR A 5 -4.08 -13.19 -6.03
CA THR A 5 -3.74 -11.85 -5.55
C THR A 5 -4.97 -10.95 -5.59
N LEU A 6 -5.30 -10.41 -4.43
CA LEU A 6 -6.33 -9.40 -4.22
C LEU A 6 -5.70 -8.00 -4.27
N ASP A 7 -6.15 -7.19 -5.18
CA ASP A 7 -5.98 -5.75 -5.12
C ASP A 7 -7.15 -5.16 -4.34
N PHE A 8 -6.89 -4.85 -3.07
CA PHE A 8 -7.86 -4.21 -2.19
C PHE A 8 -7.79 -2.69 -2.35
N GLY A 9 -8.51 -2.16 -3.33
CA GLY A 9 -8.51 -0.74 -3.64
C GLY A 9 -9.49 0.09 -2.82
N SER A 10 -9.23 1.39 -2.70
CA SER A 10 -10.12 2.33 -2.01
C SER A 10 -11.44 2.54 -2.75
N SER A 11 -11.41 2.57 -4.08
CA SER A 11 -12.59 2.75 -4.92
C SER A 11 -13.04 1.48 -5.61
N ASN A 12 -12.10 0.64 -6.05
CA ASN A 12 -12.36 -0.60 -6.75
C ASN A 12 -11.43 -1.69 -6.24
N SER A 13 -11.95 -2.89 -6.04
CA SER A 13 -11.20 -4.07 -5.65
C SER A 13 -11.36 -5.17 -6.68
N GLY A 14 -10.35 -6.03 -6.81
CA GLY A 14 -10.39 -7.15 -7.72
C GLY A 14 -9.34 -8.20 -7.40
N ALA A 15 -9.59 -9.44 -7.82
CA ALA A 15 -8.69 -10.54 -7.62
C ALA A 15 -8.33 -11.23 -8.93
N VAL A 16 -7.16 -11.83 -8.96
CA VAL A 16 -6.67 -12.64 -10.08
C VAL A 16 -6.08 -13.94 -9.57
N LEU A 17 -6.37 -15.00 -10.26
CA LEU A 17 -5.91 -16.36 -9.99
C LEU A 17 -4.96 -16.83 -11.08
N ASN A 18 -3.91 -17.54 -10.70
CA ASN A 18 -3.00 -18.25 -11.62
C ASN A 18 -2.50 -19.56 -11.00
N THR A 19 -2.28 -20.56 -11.83
CA THR A 19 -1.66 -21.86 -11.47
C THR A 19 -0.29 -22.07 -12.10
N ALA A 20 0.16 -21.16 -12.96
CA ALA A 20 1.47 -21.22 -13.61
C ALA A 20 2.60 -20.79 -12.66
N PHE A 21 3.81 -21.31 -12.89
CA PHE A 21 4.98 -21.09 -12.06
C PHE A 21 6.16 -20.57 -12.88
N GLY A 22 6.89 -19.63 -12.32
CA GLY A 22 8.18 -19.21 -12.84
C GLY A 22 8.13 -18.74 -14.30
N LYS A 23 8.94 -19.36 -15.16
CA LYS A 23 9.04 -18.99 -16.58
C LYS A 23 7.81 -19.35 -17.41
N GLU A 24 6.91 -20.16 -16.89
CA GLU A 24 5.66 -20.55 -17.53
C GLU A 24 4.52 -19.55 -17.29
N TYR A 25 4.78 -18.47 -16.56
CA TYR A 25 3.78 -17.43 -16.27
C TYR A 25 3.38 -16.71 -17.55
N ASN A 26 2.13 -16.90 -17.98
CA ASN A 26 1.54 -16.22 -19.11
C ASN A 26 0.34 -15.36 -18.70
N LEU A 27 0.21 -14.17 -19.28
CA LEU A 27 -0.93 -13.29 -19.02
C LEU A 27 -2.26 -13.89 -19.50
N SER A 28 -2.23 -14.73 -20.53
CA SER A 28 -3.41 -15.44 -21.07
C SER A 28 -4.02 -16.45 -20.09
N ASP A 29 -3.21 -16.93 -19.14
CA ASP A 29 -3.62 -17.98 -18.19
C ASP A 29 -4.21 -17.38 -16.90
N LEU A 30 -4.28 -16.04 -16.81
CA LEU A 30 -4.85 -15.36 -15.67
C LEU A 30 -6.36 -15.42 -15.67
N ILE A 31 -6.94 -15.91 -14.58
CA ILE A 31 -8.38 -15.90 -14.33
C ILE A 31 -8.73 -14.69 -13.48
N TYR A 32 -9.40 -13.72 -14.10
CA TYR A 32 -9.89 -12.53 -13.38
C TYR A 32 -11.24 -12.82 -12.74
N VAL A 33 -11.29 -12.75 -11.42
CA VAL A 33 -12.48 -13.11 -10.63
C VAL A 33 -13.67 -12.20 -10.94
N HIS A 34 -13.40 -10.91 -11.15
CA HIS A 34 -14.44 -9.89 -11.33
C HIS A 34 -14.58 -9.37 -12.77
N ARG A 35 -14.08 -10.12 -13.73
CA ARG A 35 -14.21 -9.75 -15.15
C ARG A 35 -15.66 -9.95 -15.60
N GLN A 36 -16.24 -8.92 -16.22
CA GLN A 36 -17.54 -9.01 -16.85
C GLN A 36 -17.39 -9.50 -18.30
N ASP A 37 -18.26 -10.41 -18.71
CA ASP A 37 -18.32 -10.85 -20.10
C ASP A 37 -18.73 -9.68 -21.00
N GLY A 38 -17.94 -9.42 -22.05
CA GLY A 38 -18.17 -8.35 -23.02
C GLY A 38 -17.41 -7.05 -22.74
N ASP A 39 -16.83 -6.86 -21.57
CA ASP A 39 -16.09 -5.63 -21.23
C ASP A 39 -14.62 -5.94 -20.95
N ALA A 40 -13.78 -5.86 -22.00
CA ALA A 40 -12.36 -6.24 -21.92
C ALA A 40 -11.53 -5.39 -20.94
N GLY A 41 -12.11 -4.30 -20.42
CA GLY A 41 -11.40 -3.32 -19.59
C GLY A 41 -11.61 -3.44 -18.07
N PHE A 42 -12.71 -4.00 -17.62
CA PHE A 42 -13.05 -3.99 -16.19
C PHE A 42 -12.76 -5.32 -15.51
N THR A 43 -11.67 -5.35 -14.75
CA THR A 43 -11.23 -6.52 -13.96
C THR A 43 -11.43 -6.32 -12.46
N LYS A 44 -12.11 -5.26 -12.07
CA LYS A 44 -12.36 -4.86 -10.67
C LYS A 44 -13.81 -4.42 -10.45
N GLN A 45 -14.25 -4.53 -9.21
CA GLN A 45 -15.54 -4.09 -8.71
C GLN A 45 -15.41 -2.80 -7.90
N PRO A 46 -16.39 -1.88 -7.92
CA PRO A 46 -16.45 -0.80 -6.95
C PRO A 46 -16.43 -1.35 -5.52
N THR A 47 -15.60 -0.78 -4.66
CA THR A 47 -15.54 -1.16 -3.23
C THR A 47 -16.70 -0.51 -2.46
N VAL A 48 -17.91 -0.84 -2.91
CA VAL A 48 -19.20 -0.41 -2.36
C VAL A 48 -20.13 -1.61 -2.35
N PHE A 49 -20.67 -1.96 -1.18
CA PHE A 49 -21.49 -3.15 -1.02
C PHE A 49 -22.55 -2.98 0.07
N TRP A 50 -23.53 -3.87 0.09
CA TRP A 50 -24.60 -3.94 1.09
C TRP A 50 -24.44 -5.19 1.92
N ILE A 51 -24.68 -5.05 3.23
CA ILE A 51 -24.64 -6.17 4.20
C ILE A 51 -25.94 -6.15 5.01
N LYS A 52 -26.55 -7.31 5.22
CA LYS A 52 -27.66 -7.44 6.20
C LYS A 52 -27.15 -7.23 7.62
N ARG A 53 -27.89 -6.47 8.44
CA ARG A 53 -27.57 -6.27 9.85
C ARG A 53 -27.46 -7.58 10.61
N SER A 54 -28.33 -8.54 10.32
CA SER A 54 -28.30 -9.89 10.91
C SER A 54 -26.96 -10.62 10.72
N LEU A 55 -26.22 -10.34 9.62
CA LEU A 55 -24.87 -10.86 9.43
C LEU A 55 -23.84 -10.08 10.28
N ILE A 56 -23.98 -8.75 10.34
CA ILE A 56 -23.09 -7.90 11.13
C ILE A 56 -23.24 -8.20 12.63
N ASP A 57 -24.43 -8.51 13.11
CA ASP A 57 -24.72 -8.73 14.53
C ASP A 57 -24.24 -10.10 15.05
N LYS A 58 -23.89 -11.04 14.17
CA LYS A 58 -23.32 -12.34 14.59
C LYS A 58 -22.03 -12.17 15.38
N THR A 59 -21.85 -12.94 16.43
CA THR A 59 -20.63 -12.92 17.26
C THR A 59 -19.40 -13.40 16.48
N SER A 60 -19.55 -14.49 15.71
CA SER A 60 -18.54 -15.00 14.78
C SER A 60 -19.17 -15.19 13.41
N ILE A 61 -18.40 -14.99 12.38
CA ILE A 61 -18.84 -15.09 10.98
C ILE A 61 -17.88 -16.04 10.27
N THR A 62 -18.46 -17.06 9.65
CA THR A 62 -17.75 -18.05 8.84
C THR A 62 -18.14 -17.94 7.37
N GLU A 63 -17.40 -18.58 6.49
CA GLU A 63 -17.70 -18.61 5.06
C GLU A 63 -19.09 -19.16 4.73
N SER A 64 -19.57 -20.13 5.52
CA SER A 64 -20.92 -20.71 5.37
C SER A 64 -22.06 -19.75 5.72
N ASP A 65 -21.78 -18.72 6.54
CA ASP A 65 -22.77 -17.71 6.91
C ASP A 65 -23.03 -16.70 5.77
N ILE A 66 -22.13 -16.62 4.82
CA ILE A 66 -22.16 -15.60 3.76
C ILE A 66 -22.88 -16.15 2.53
N LYS A 67 -23.96 -15.46 2.17
CA LYS A 67 -24.74 -15.68 0.96
C LYS A 67 -24.60 -14.47 0.07
N ILE A 68 -23.86 -14.63 -1.04
CA ILE A 68 -23.42 -13.54 -1.90
C ILE A 68 -24.37 -13.40 -3.08
N PHE A 69 -24.64 -12.16 -3.44
CA PHE A 69 -25.13 -11.77 -4.77
C PHE A 69 -24.13 -10.78 -5.39
N SER A 70 -23.51 -11.18 -6.49
CA SER A 70 -22.47 -10.38 -7.17
C SER A 70 -22.34 -10.82 -8.62
N CYS A 71 -21.38 -10.25 -9.38
CA CYS A 71 -21.11 -10.71 -10.74
C CYS A 71 -20.60 -12.16 -10.83
N VAL A 72 -20.05 -12.67 -9.75
CA VAL A 72 -19.56 -14.06 -9.66
C VAL A 72 -20.70 -15.02 -9.32
N PHE A 73 -21.58 -14.59 -8.41
CA PHE A 73 -22.76 -15.33 -7.98
C PHE A 73 -24.00 -14.61 -8.47
N TYR A 74 -24.28 -14.76 -9.75
CA TYR A 74 -25.43 -14.15 -10.42
C TYR A 74 -26.42 -15.23 -10.84
N ASP A 75 -27.43 -15.44 -10.02
CA ASP A 75 -28.63 -16.19 -10.37
C ASP A 75 -29.82 -15.40 -9.80
N GLU A 76 -30.56 -14.71 -10.70
CA GLU A 76 -31.59 -13.74 -10.30
C GLU A 76 -32.65 -14.34 -9.37
N ASP A 77 -33.03 -15.60 -9.59
CA ASP A 77 -34.15 -16.21 -8.88
C ASP A 77 -33.72 -16.93 -7.59
N LYS A 78 -32.49 -17.45 -7.53
CA LYS A 78 -32.04 -18.33 -6.45
C LYS A 78 -31.23 -17.63 -5.35
N TYR A 79 -30.44 -16.61 -5.71
CA TYR A 79 -29.52 -15.96 -4.78
C TYR A 79 -30.04 -14.64 -4.21
N ALA A 80 -30.89 -13.93 -4.95
CA ALA A 80 -31.38 -12.61 -4.57
C ALA A 80 -32.17 -12.63 -3.25
N GLU A 81 -33.11 -13.57 -3.09
CA GLU A 81 -33.97 -13.63 -1.90
C GLU A 81 -33.24 -14.09 -0.66
N SER A 82 -32.24 -14.97 -0.82
CA SER A 82 -31.48 -15.53 0.30
C SER A 82 -30.22 -14.75 0.64
N ALA A 83 -29.77 -13.79 -0.19
CA ALA A 83 -28.54 -13.07 0.00
C ALA A 83 -28.52 -12.26 1.31
N ASN A 84 -27.35 -12.19 1.93
CA ASN A 84 -27.05 -11.31 3.07
C ASN A 84 -25.84 -10.38 2.82
N PHE A 85 -25.23 -10.52 1.63
CA PHE A 85 -24.20 -9.63 1.10
C PHE A 85 -24.46 -9.39 -0.39
N ILE A 86 -24.51 -8.13 -0.79
CA ILE A 86 -24.67 -7.73 -2.19
C ILE A 86 -23.51 -6.86 -2.59
N TRP A 87 -22.73 -7.32 -3.56
CA TRP A 87 -21.68 -6.51 -4.15
C TRP A 87 -22.20 -5.88 -5.44
N CYS A 88 -22.49 -4.58 -5.34
CA CYS A 88 -23.22 -3.88 -6.37
C CYS A 88 -22.39 -3.62 -7.62
N GLN A 89 -22.90 -4.11 -8.74
CA GLN A 89 -22.51 -3.72 -10.09
C GLN A 89 -23.68 -3.07 -10.82
N ASN A 90 -23.39 -2.51 -12.02
CA ASN A 90 -24.41 -1.94 -12.90
C ASN A 90 -25.56 -2.91 -13.20
N GLN A 91 -25.31 -4.22 -13.19
CA GLN A 91 -26.31 -5.27 -13.43
C GLN A 91 -27.28 -5.47 -12.24
N VAL A 92 -26.89 -5.09 -11.02
CA VAL A 92 -27.74 -5.19 -9.81
C VAL A 92 -28.76 -4.05 -9.72
N LYS A 93 -28.76 -3.11 -10.67
CA LYS A 93 -29.70 -1.96 -10.70
C LYS A 93 -31.19 -2.38 -10.54
N LYS A 94 -31.56 -3.59 -10.94
CA LYS A 94 -32.94 -4.10 -10.82
C LYS A 94 -33.36 -4.44 -9.40
N MET A 95 -32.41 -4.80 -8.52
CA MET A 95 -32.70 -5.23 -7.13
C MET A 95 -32.66 -4.10 -6.11
N LEU A 96 -32.02 -2.99 -6.45
CA LEU A 96 -31.83 -1.86 -5.53
C LEU A 96 -33.11 -1.23 -4.96
N PRO A 97 -34.25 -1.18 -5.68
CA PRO A 97 -35.47 -0.60 -5.13
C PRO A 97 -35.96 -1.28 -3.83
N SER A 98 -35.68 -2.58 -3.68
CA SER A 98 -36.08 -3.33 -2.49
C SER A 98 -35.15 -3.13 -1.30
N LEU A 99 -33.93 -2.61 -1.52
CA LEU A 99 -32.92 -2.38 -0.49
C LEU A 99 -33.05 -1.01 0.21
N THR A 100 -33.69 -0.05 -0.45
CA THR A 100 -33.69 1.36 -0.07
C THR A 100 -34.56 1.70 1.13
N HIS A 101 -35.62 0.93 1.34
CA HIS A 101 -36.58 1.13 2.45
C HIS A 101 -36.48 0.05 3.53
N ASN A 102 -35.49 -0.82 3.41
CA ASN A 102 -35.33 -1.94 4.31
C ASN A 102 -34.23 -1.65 5.32
N SER A 103 -34.63 -1.38 6.59
CA SER A 103 -33.70 -1.16 7.73
C SER A 103 -32.76 -2.35 8.02
N GLU A 104 -32.98 -3.50 7.36
CA GLU A 104 -32.15 -4.70 7.50
C GLU A 104 -30.81 -4.58 6.73
N TRP A 105 -30.73 -3.70 5.70
CA TRP A 105 -29.55 -3.57 4.86
C TRP A 105 -28.77 -2.30 5.16
N VAL A 106 -27.46 -2.44 5.18
CA VAL A 106 -26.51 -1.35 5.40
C VAL A 106 -25.57 -1.25 4.23
N ARG A 107 -25.47 -0.08 3.63
CA ARG A 107 -24.51 0.21 2.56
C ARG A 107 -23.19 0.63 3.16
N VAL A 108 -22.12 -0.03 2.76
CA VAL A 108 -20.73 0.29 3.12
C VAL A 108 -19.99 0.81 1.89
N GLN A 109 -19.25 1.90 2.07
CA GLN A 109 -18.44 2.51 1.01
C GLN A 109 -17.01 2.72 1.47
N HIS A 110 -16.05 2.41 0.60
CA HIS A 110 -14.64 2.73 0.77
C HIS A 110 -14.03 2.34 2.14
N PRO A 111 -14.23 1.11 2.63
CA PRO A 111 -13.79 0.72 3.97
C PRO A 111 -12.26 0.84 4.16
N LYS A 112 -11.47 0.71 3.09
CA LYS A 112 -10.03 0.93 3.10
C LYS A 112 -9.66 2.34 3.56
N MET A 113 -10.47 3.36 3.22
CA MET A 113 -10.19 4.75 3.58
C MET A 113 -10.26 5.01 5.09
N GLU A 114 -11.03 4.21 5.83
CA GLU A 114 -11.10 4.33 7.29
C GLU A 114 -9.80 3.91 7.98
N LEU A 115 -9.00 3.04 7.35
CA LEU A 115 -7.69 2.64 7.85
C LEU A 115 -6.68 3.80 7.87
N TYR A 116 -6.85 4.79 6.99
CA TYR A 116 -6.01 5.99 7.00
C TYR A 116 -6.33 6.96 8.16
N LYS A 117 -7.51 6.81 8.76
CA LYS A 117 -7.97 7.68 9.84
C LYS A 117 -7.57 7.17 11.23
N THR A 118 -7.04 5.96 11.32
CA THR A 118 -6.82 5.29 12.61
C THR A 118 -5.82 5.98 13.55
N GLY A 119 -4.95 6.87 13.07
CA GLY A 119 -4.06 7.66 13.93
C GLY A 119 -3.44 6.85 15.09
N ASN A 120 -3.71 7.28 16.32
CA ASN A 120 -3.34 6.58 17.55
C ASN A 120 -4.44 5.66 18.13
N ALA A 121 -5.63 5.57 17.48
CA ALA A 121 -6.68 4.66 17.93
C ALA A 121 -6.27 3.21 17.65
N THR A 122 -6.58 2.31 18.57
CA THR A 122 -6.37 0.89 18.33
C THR A 122 -7.28 0.46 17.18
N PRO A 123 -6.76 -0.27 16.21
CA PRO A 123 -7.52 -0.67 15.02
C PRO A 123 -8.82 -1.44 15.30
N SER A 124 -8.87 -2.12 16.43
CA SER A 124 -10.08 -2.83 16.91
C SER A 124 -11.24 -1.89 17.27
N GLN A 125 -10.96 -0.61 17.51
CA GLN A 125 -11.95 0.42 17.89
C GLN A 125 -12.36 1.30 16.71
N THR A 126 -11.76 1.14 15.54
CA THR A 126 -12.11 1.94 14.37
C THR A 126 -13.50 1.58 13.87
N LEU A 127 -14.33 2.60 13.69
CA LEU A 127 -15.69 2.47 13.20
C LEU A 127 -15.78 3.06 11.79
N ILE A 128 -16.56 2.40 10.94
CA ILE A 128 -16.96 2.94 9.64
C ILE A 128 -18.39 3.46 9.73
N ARG A 129 -18.64 4.64 9.18
CA ARG A 129 -20.00 5.19 9.10
C ARG A 129 -20.71 4.59 7.88
N ALA A 130 -21.81 3.94 8.13
CA ALA A 130 -22.67 3.38 7.10
C ALA A 130 -23.60 4.46 6.50
N SER A 131 -24.27 4.13 5.41
CA SER A 131 -25.18 5.05 4.70
C SER A 131 -26.35 5.55 5.56
N ASP A 132 -26.84 4.75 6.50
CA ASP A 132 -27.91 5.11 7.43
C ASP A 132 -27.42 5.88 8.67
N GLY A 133 -26.15 6.28 8.68
CA GLY A 133 -25.51 7.01 9.77
C GLY A 133 -25.02 6.12 10.94
N SER A 134 -25.33 4.83 10.94
CA SER A 134 -24.84 3.91 11.98
C SER A 134 -23.33 3.73 11.91
N GLN A 135 -22.71 3.47 13.06
CA GLN A 135 -21.29 3.19 13.16
C GLN A 135 -21.07 1.68 13.31
N LEU A 136 -20.28 1.11 12.41
CA LEU A 136 -20.02 -0.32 12.33
C LEU A 136 -18.55 -0.62 12.63
N PRO A 137 -18.22 -1.75 13.30
CA PRO A 137 -16.83 -2.13 13.54
C PRO A 137 -16.09 -2.43 12.23
N LEU A 138 -15.10 -1.61 11.87
CA LEU A 138 -14.34 -1.74 10.62
C LEU A 138 -13.72 -3.14 10.46
N LYS A 139 -13.12 -3.67 11.54
CA LYS A 139 -12.53 -5.02 11.54
C LYS A 139 -13.53 -6.09 11.09
N LYS A 140 -14.76 -6.00 11.55
CA LYS A 140 -15.83 -6.96 11.21
C LYS A 140 -16.27 -6.82 9.75
N ILE A 141 -16.42 -5.60 9.29
CA ILE A 141 -16.75 -5.30 7.89
C ILE A 141 -15.69 -5.82 6.93
N LEU A 142 -14.41 -5.62 7.25
CA LEU A 142 -13.30 -6.13 6.44
C LEU A 142 -13.21 -7.66 6.48
N ASN A 143 -13.49 -8.29 7.62
CA ASN A 143 -13.54 -9.75 7.72
C ASN A 143 -14.63 -10.32 6.79
N ILE A 144 -15.85 -9.75 6.83
CA ILE A 144 -16.93 -10.15 5.92
C ILE A 144 -16.48 -9.97 4.46
N PHE A 145 -15.91 -8.83 4.12
CA PHE A 145 -15.46 -8.53 2.76
C PHE A 145 -14.41 -9.54 2.26
N PHE A 146 -13.42 -9.88 3.09
CA PHE A 146 -12.40 -10.86 2.69
C PHE A 146 -12.94 -12.28 2.57
N LEU A 147 -13.91 -12.67 3.42
CA LEU A 147 -14.61 -13.95 3.27
C LEU A 147 -15.40 -14.01 1.96
N VAL A 148 -16.02 -12.90 1.55
CA VAL A 148 -16.69 -12.78 0.25
C VAL A 148 -15.71 -13.00 -0.89
N ILE A 149 -14.59 -12.28 -0.88
CA ILE A 149 -13.54 -12.41 -1.91
C ILE A 149 -13.01 -13.84 -1.99
N LYS A 150 -12.72 -14.45 -0.83
CA LYS A 150 -12.27 -15.85 -0.78
C LYS A 150 -13.26 -16.77 -1.48
N LYS A 151 -14.53 -16.65 -1.14
CA LYS A 151 -15.60 -17.48 -1.70
C LYS A 151 -15.76 -17.28 -3.21
N GLU A 152 -15.68 -16.03 -3.69
CA GLU A 152 -15.72 -15.70 -5.11
C GLU A 152 -14.52 -16.27 -5.88
N CYS A 153 -13.32 -16.17 -5.30
CA CYS A 153 -12.11 -16.74 -5.90
C CYS A 153 -12.19 -18.27 -6.04
N LEU A 154 -12.64 -18.95 -4.99
CA LEU A 154 -12.79 -20.41 -5.01
C LEU A 154 -13.85 -20.85 -6.01
N HIS A 155 -14.98 -20.14 -6.10
CA HIS A 155 -16.02 -20.44 -7.08
C HIS A 155 -15.54 -20.24 -8.52
N LYS A 156 -14.80 -19.15 -8.80
CA LYS A 156 -14.23 -18.93 -10.14
C LYS A 156 -13.17 -19.97 -10.51
N ALA A 157 -12.41 -20.46 -9.54
CA ALA A 157 -11.49 -21.56 -9.74
C ALA A 157 -12.23 -22.85 -10.12
N GLU A 158 -13.34 -23.17 -9.41
CA GLU A 158 -14.20 -24.31 -9.68
C GLU A 158 -14.84 -24.23 -11.07
N GLU A 159 -15.36 -23.06 -11.47
CA GLU A 159 -15.89 -22.81 -12.84
C GLU A 159 -14.82 -23.05 -13.92
N ALA A 160 -13.55 -22.76 -13.62
CA ALA A 160 -12.43 -23.00 -14.49
C ALA A 160 -11.93 -24.47 -14.45
N GLY A 161 -12.60 -25.36 -13.72
CA GLY A 161 -12.23 -26.76 -13.57
C GLY A 161 -11.04 -27.01 -12.61
N LEU A 162 -10.70 -26.03 -11.77
CA LEU A 162 -9.62 -26.15 -10.79
C LEU A 162 -10.18 -26.55 -9.44
N VAL A 163 -9.73 -27.70 -8.92
CA VAL A 163 -10.04 -28.12 -7.54
C VAL A 163 -8.93 -27.61 -6.64
N LEU A 164 -9.20 -26.55 -5.89
CA LEU A 164 -8.24 -25.92 -4.99
C LEU A 164 -8.59 -26.24 -3.53
N ASN A 165 -7.62 -26.77 -2.79
CA ASN A 165 -7.69 -26.82 -1.35
C ASN A 165 -7.15 -25.48 -0.80
N SER A 166 -7.74 -24.94 0.26
CA SER A 166 -7.32 -23.66 0.84
C SER A 166 -5.84 -23.64 1.26
N ASP A 167 -5.29 -24.77 1.66
CA ASP A 167 -3.89 -24.92 2.08
C ASP A 167 -2.90 -24.97 0.90
N ASP A 168 -3.38 -25.17 -0.33
CA ASP A 168 -2.58 -25.20 -1.56
C ASP A 168 -2.55 -23.83 -2.26
N ILE A 169 -3.15 -22.81 -1.66
CA ILE A 169 -3.27 -21.47 -2.24
C ILE A 169 -2.31 -20.51 -1.55
N ASN A 170 -1.47 -19.86 -2.34
CA ASN A 170 -0.71 -18.71 -1.89
C ASN A 170 -1.51 -17.43 -2.14
N TRP A 171 -1.93 -16.80 -1.05
CA TRP A 171 -2.70 -15.57 -1.10
C TRP A 171 -1.80 -14.34 -1.07
N GLY A 172 -2.12 -13.36 -1.89
CA GLY A 172 -1.50 -12.04 -1.89
C GLY A 172 -2.55 -10.94 -1.71
N ILE A 173 -2.24 -9.93 -0.91
CA ILE A 173 -3.05 -8.72 -0.81
C ILE A 173 -2.14 -7.52 -1.06
N THR A 174 -2.59 -6.59 -1.91
CA THR A 174 -1.85 -5.38 -2.15
C THR A 174 -2.20 -4.30 -1.13
N VAL A 175 -1.19 -3.58 -0.70
CA VAL A 175 -1.29 -2.47 0.25
C VAL A 175 -0.58 -1.24 -0.30
N PRO A 176 -1.06 -0.02 0.00
CA PRO A 176 -0.37 1.20 -0.39
C PRO A 176 1.05 1.24 0.14
N GLY A 177 1.88 2.08 -0.46
CA GLY A 177 3.23 2.33 0.04
C GLY A 177 3.21 2.72 1.52
N LEU A 178 4.15 2.18 2.31
CA LEU A 178 4.24 2.37 3.77
C LEU A 178 4.39 3.85 4.22
N ALA A 179 4.59 4.77 3.28
CA ALA A 179 4.63 6.20 3.56
C ALA A 179 3.27 6.74 4.05
N ILE A 180 2.15 6.12 3.62
CA ILE A 180 0.79 6.54 3.98
C ILE A 180 0.19 5.66 5.06
N TRP A 181 0.33 4.35 4.92
CA TRP A 181 -0.20 3.43 5.91
C TRP A 181 0.73 3.38 7.11
N ASN A 182 0.20 3.74 8.27
CA ASN A 182 0.91 3.50 9.50
C ASN A 182 0.94 1.99 9.77
N GLN A 183 1.87 1.56 10.59
CA GLN A 183 2.03 0.16 10.98
C GLN A 183 0.73 -0.46 11.52
N SER A 184 -0.08 0.34 12.24
CA SER A 184 -1.36 -0.11 12.78
C SER A 184 -2.34 -0.54 11.68
N ALA A 185 -2.43 0.21 10.57
CA ALA A 185 -3.31 -0.13 9.46
C ALA A 185 -2.87 -1.43 8.76
N VAL A 186 -1.56 -1.60 8.57
CA VAL A 186 -0.98 -2.82 7.97
C VAL A 186 -1.23 -4.03 8.87
N THR A 187 -1.00 -3.89 10.19
CA THR A 187 -1.24 -4.97 11.16
C THR A 187 -2.70 -5.41 11.17
N VAL A 188 -3.64 -4.46 11.12
CA VAL A 188 -5.08 -4.80 11.07
C VAL A 188 -5.43 -5.59 9.84
N ILE A 189 -5.00 -5.13 8.67
CA ILE A 189 -5.26 -5.86 7.42
C ILE A 189 -4.63 -7.25 7.49
N LYS A 190 -3.39 -7.35 7.96
CA LYS A 190 -2.71 -8.64 8.12
C LYS A 190 -3.48 -9.59 9.03
N ASP A 191 -3.83 -9.15 10.24
CA ASP A 191 -4.53 -9.97 11.22
C ASP A 191 -5.87 -10.48 10.67
N ILE A 192 -6.65 -9.60 10.02
CA ILE A 192 -7.92 -9.97 9.41
C ILE A 192 -7.70 -10.94 8.26
N ALA A 193 -6.76 -10.62 7.38
CA ALA A 193 -6.46 -11.43 6.21
C ALA A 193 -5.93 -12.82 6.59
N HIS A 194 -5.03 -12.92 7.58
CA HIS A 194 -4.59 -14.21 8.11
C HIS A 194 -5.73 -15.04 8.68
N SER A 195 -6.67 -14.41 9.39
CA SER A 195 -7.84 -15.13 9.92
C SER A 195 -8.76 -15.71 8.84
N VAL A 196 -8.72 -15.14 7.62
CA VAL A 196 -9.56 -15.56 6.48
C VAL A 196 -8.82 -16.47 5.51
N PHE A 197 -7.58 -16.09 5.14
CA PHE A 197 -6.83 -16.75 4.06
C PHE A 197 -5.80 -17.77 4.56
N GLY A 198 -5.48 -17.77 5.85
CA GLY A 198 -4.53 -18.69 6.47
C GLY A 198 -3.07 -18.22 6.41
N GLU A 199 -2.15 -19.14 6.72
CA GLU A 199 -0.72 -18.84 6.91
C GLU A 199 0.04 -18.50 5.61
N HIS A 200 -0.46 -18.92 4.45
CA HIS A 200 0.19 -18.68 3.14
C HIS A 200 -0.23 -17.32 2.55
N LEU A 201 -0.33 -16.29 3.41
CA LEU A 201 -0.64 -14.92 3.01
C LEU A 201 0.61 -14.06 2.92
N THR A 202 0.73 -13.31 1.84
CA THR A 202 1.78 -12.28 1.65
C THR A 202 1.16 -10.93 1.30
N LEU A 203 1.70 -9.86 1.89
CA LEU A 203 1.34 -8.49 1.52
C LEU A 203 2.31 -7.96 0.45
N TRP A 204 1.77 -7.27 -0.57
CA TRP A 204 2.53 -6.69 -1.68
C TRP A 204 2.34 -5.18 -1.74
N SER A 205 3.37 -4.44 -2.09
CA SER A 205 3.29 -2.97 -2.29
C SER A 205 2.61 -2.64 -3.63
N GLU A 206 1.60 -1.78 -3.62
CA GLU A 206 0.85 -1.38 -4.82
C GLU A 206 1.75 -0.80 -5.93
N PRO A 207 2.66 0.17 -5.67
CA PRO A 207 3.51 0.72 -6.73
C PRO A 207 4.49 -0.30 -7.34
N GLU A 208 5.01 -1.24 -6.54
CA GLU A 208 5.86 -2.32 -7.05
C GLU A 208 5.06 -3.26 -7.96
N CYS A 209 3.87 -3.64 -7.50
CA CYS A 209 2.95 -4.46 -8.30
C CYS A 209 2.54 -3.75 -9.59
N ALA A 210 2.26 -2.44 -9.53
CA ALA A 210 1.89 -1.65 -10.70
C ALA A 210 2.98 -1.68 -11.78
N LEU A 211 4.24 -1.41 -11.40
CA LEU A 211 5.37 -1.44 -12.33
C LEU A 211 5.52 -2.80 -13.01
N ILE A 212 5.53 -3.86 -12.21
CA ILE A 212 5.71 -5.21 -12.73
C ILE A 212 4.55 -5.61 -13.64
N GLY A 213 3.30 -5.32 -13.20
CA GLY A 213 2.12 -5.65 -13.99
C GLY A 213 1.99 -4.90 -15.31
N ILE A 214 2.52 -3.67 -15.39
CA ILE A 214 2.61 -2.90 -16.64
C ILE A 214 3.71 -3.48 -17.54
N ASN A 215 4.88 -3.78 -16.98
CA ASN A 215 6.01 -4.33 -17.74
C ASN A 215 5.71 -5.72 -18.33
N LEU A 216 4.89 -6.54 -17.66
CA LEU A 216 4.44 -7.82 -18.21
C LEU A 216 3.68 -7.66 -19.52
N SER A 217 2.94 -6.57 -19.68
CA SER A 217 2.14 -6.29 -20.88
C SER A 217 2.96 -5.69 -22.03
N GLY A 218 4.16 -5.16 -21.75
CA GLY A 218 4.96 -4.39 -22.71
C GLY A 218 6.35 -4.93 -23.00
N ARG A 219 6.69 -6.15 -22.58
CA ARG A 219 8.04 -6.72 -22.72
C ARG A 219 8.63 -6.76 -24.14
N ALA A 220 7.80 -6.67 -25.18
CA ALA A 220 8.27 -6.80 -26.57
C ALA A 220 8.97 -5.56 -27.16
N GLU A 221 8.94 -4.39 -26.48
CA GLU A 221 9.38 -3.13 -27.08
C GLU A 221 10.54 -2.41 -26.36
N LEU A 222 11.14 -3.03 -25.35
CA LEU A 222 12.15 -2.33 -24.56
C LEU A 222 13.55 -2.73 -24.99
N ASP A 223 14.29 -1.78 -25.58
CA ASP A 223 15.73 -1.90 -25.77
C ASP A 223 16.40 -2.23 -24.43
N PHE A 224 17.20 -3.30 -24.42
CA PHE A 224 17.88 -3.80 -23.23
C PHE A 224 18.97 -2.81 -22.79
N VAL A 225 18.63 -1.94 -21.87
CA VAL A 225 19.60 -1.14 -21.11
C VAL A 225 19.86 -1.88 -19.81
N LYS A 226 21.13 -2.00 -19.41
CA LYS A 226 21.54 -2.76 -18.22
C LYS A 226 20.85 -2.30 -16.94
N ASP A 227 20.72 -1.00 -16.75
CA ASP A 227 20.05 -0.33 -15.63
C ASP A 227 19.06 0.69 -16.18
N ARG A 228 17.81 0.64 -15.75
CA ARG A 228 16.76 1.60 -16.13
C ARG A 228 16.09 2.19 -14.92
N TYR A 229 15.86 3.49 -14.94
CA TYR A 229 15.13 4.20 -13.88
C TYR A 229 13.75 4.61 -14.36
N SER A 230 12.75 4.23 -13.60
CA SER A 230 11.34 4.44 -13.92
C SER A 230 10.62 5.16 -12.79
N LEU A 231 9.81 6.17 -13.13
CA LEU A 231 8.85 6.79 -12.21
C LEU A 231 7.51 6.07 -12.35
N VAL A 232 7.04 5.48 -11.29
CA VAL A 232 5.70 4.91 -11.21
C VAL A 232 4.78 5.90 -10.53
N VAL A 233 3.69 6.25 -11.20
CA VAL A 233 2.67 7.19 -10.73
C VAL A 233 1.36 6.41 -10.65
N ASP A 234 1.09 5.83 -9.48
CA ASP A 234 -0.16 5.12 -9.21
C ASP A 234 -1.20 6.10 -8.66
N LEU A 235 -2.22 6.37 -9.47
CA LEU A 235 -3.28 7.33 -9.20
C LEU A 235 -4.56 6.57 -8.83
N GLY A 236 -4.68 6.25 -7.56
CA GLY A 236 -5.81 5.52 -7.01
C GLY A 236 -7.04 6.38 -6.72
N GLY A 237 -8.05 5.74 -6.13
CA GLY A 237 -9.25 6.45 -5.68
C GLY A 237 -9.02 7.25 -4.39
N GLY A 238 -8.17 6.75 -3.48
CA GLY A 238 -7.92 7.40 -2.19
C GLY A 238 -6.56 8.02 -2.05
N THR A 239 -5.59 7.54 -2.82
CA THR A 239 -4.18 7.91 -2.74
C THR A 239 -3.56 8.07 -4.11
N ALA A 240 -2.51 8.89 -4.17
CA ALA A 240 -1.55 8.92 -5.26
C ALA A 240 -0.21 8.43 -4.73
N ASP A 241 0.23 7.29 -5.18
CA ASP A 241 1.47 6.64 -4.77
C ASP A 241 2.52 6.81 -5.87
N ILE A 242 3.63 7.50 -5.54
CA ILE A 242 4.66 7.87 -6.51
C ILE A 242 5.98 7.31 -6.02
N CYS A 243 6.61 6.45 -6.80
CA CYS A 243 7.91 5.87 -6.48
C CYS A 243 8.84 5.84 -7.68
N VAL A 244 10.14 5.85 -7.41
CA VAL A 244 11.19 5.64 -8.40
C VAL A 244 11.74 4.24 -8.24
N MET A 245 11.73 3.49 -9.33
CA MET A 245 12.24 2.12 -9.37
C MET A 245 13.45 2.05 -10.32
N LYS A 246 14.49 1.35 -9.88
CA LYS A 246 15.59 0.92 -10.73
C LYS A 246 15.36 -0.51 -11.15
N GLU A 247 15.32 -0.75 -12.43
CA GLU A 247 15.28 -2.07 -13.02
C GLU A 247 16.71 -2.44 -13.47
N THR A 248 17.21 -3.58 -13.01
CA THR A 248 18.53 -4.09 -13.40
C THR A 248 18.37 -5.43 -14.07
N LEU A 249 18.81 -5.56 -15.31
CA LEU A 249 18.90 -6.84 -15.99
C LEU A 249 20.19 -7.54 -15.55
N ASN A 250 20.04 -8.69 -14.89
CA ASN A 250 21.15 -9.51 -14.43
C ASN A 250 21.73 -10.34 -15.59
N SER A 251 22.96 -10.83 -15.42
CA SER A 251 23.64 -11.67 -16.42
C SER A 251 22.95 -13.02 -16.68
N ASP A 252 22.13 -13.50 -15.76
CA ASP A 252 21.32 -14.72 -15.88
C ASP A 252 19.98 -14.51 -16.59
N GLY A 253 19.71 -13.26 -17.05
CA GLY A 253 18.46 -12.87 -17.71
C GLY A 253 17.31 -12.58 -16.75
N THR A 254 17.53 -12.61 -15.44
CA THR A 254 16.54 -12.19 -14.45
C THR A 254 16.51 -10.65 -14.33
N THR A 255 15.37 -10.09 -13.95
CA THR A 255 15.24 -8.65 -13.68
C THR A 255 15.08 -8.41 -12.19
N THR A 256 15.92 -7.54 -11.67
CA THR A 256 15.84 -7.06 -10.29
C THR A 256 15.20 -5.68 -10.27
N PHE A 257 14.32 -5.45 -9.31
CA PHE A 257 13.67 -4.16 -9.08
C PHE A 257 14.10 -3.60 -7.74
N ASP A 258 14.75 -2.44 -7.76
CA ASP A 258 15.18 -1.71 -6.58
C ASP A 258 14.37 -0.41 -6.45
N GLU A 259 13.66 -0.22 -5.34
CA GLU A 259 13.04 1.07 -5.05
C GLU A 259 14.14 2.08 -4.70
N ILE A 260 14.28 3.12 -5.52
CA ILE A 260 15.26 4.18 -5.31
C ILE A 260 14.65 5.23 -4.38
N LYS A 261 15.17 5.30 -3.16
CA LYS A 261 14.78 6.35 -2.24
C LYS A 261 15.55 7.62 -2.52
N SER A 262 14.83 8.67 -2.86
CA SER A 262 15.37 10.00 -2.91
C SER A 262 15.21 10.64 -1.54
N THR A 263 16.27 11.11 -0.92
CA THR A 263 16.18 11.88 0.31
C THR A 263 16.35 13.35 0.01
N ARG A 264 15.34 14.15 0.30
CA ARG A 264 15.47 15.56 0.52
C ARG A 264 15.16 15.81 1.98
N GLU A 265 16.15 16.23 2.77
CA GLU A 265 15.97 16.62 4.18
C GLU A 265 15.25 15.54 5.06
N GLY A 266 15.63 14.27 4.90
CA GLY A 266 15.05 13.19 5.70
C GLY A 266 13.65 12.72 5.29
N LYS A 267 13.12 13.16 4.16
CA LYS A 267 11.86 12.64 3.58
C LYS A 267 12.15 11.48 2.63
N ASP A 268 11.36 10.43 2.72
CA ASP A 268 11.44 9.26 1.83
C ASP A 268 11.07 9.65 0.38
N SER A 269 11.68 8.98 -0.60
CA SER A 269 11.43 9.20 -2.03
C SER A 269 10.12 8.62 -2.54
N THR A 270 9.52 7.70 -1.82
CA THR A 270 8.15 7.29 -2.08
C THR A 270 7.27 8.31 -1.42
N THR A 271 6.66 9.17 -2.20
CA THR A 271 5.65 10.08 -1.69
C THR A 271 4.29 9.50 -2.00
N SER A 272 3.52 9.32 -0.97
CA SER A 272 2.13 8.96 -1.09
C SER A 272 1.30 10.11 -0.55
N GLU A 273 0.44 10.65 -1.38
CA GLU A 273 -0.45 11.75 -1.00
C GLU A 273 -1.87 11.22 -0.78
N ARG A 274 -2.52 11.71 0.28
CA ARG A 274 -3.97 11.56 0.40
C ARG A 274 -4.65 12.48 -0.60
N ALA A 275 -4.60 12.08 -1.86
CA ALA A 275 -5.17 12.79 -2.97
C ALA A 275 -5.54 11.76 -4.05
N GLY A 276 -6.81 11.58 -4.31
CA GLY A 276 -7.30 10.57 -5.24
C GLY A 276 -8.65 10.93 -5.83
N GLY A 277 -9.19 10.02 -6.65
CA GLY A 277 -10.47 10.19 -7.32
C GLY A 277 -11.63 10.47 -6.36
N ASN A 278 -11.65 9.83 -5.18
CA ASN A 278 -12.69 10.05 -4.16
C ASN A 278 -12.69 11.47 -3.59
N ASP A 279 -11.55 12.15 -3.58
CA ASP A 279 -11.47 13.53 -3.12
C ASP A 279 -12.04 14.49 -4.17
N ILE A 280 -11.81 14.19 -5.46
CA ILE A 280 -12.43 14.91 -6.58
C ILE A 280 -13.94 14.72 -6.52
N ASP A 281 -14.44 13.49 -6.32
CA ASP A 281 -15.86 13.19 -6.18
C ASP A 281 -16.50 13.96 -5.02
N ARG A 282 -15.82 14.01 -3.89
CA ARG A 282 -16.28 14.78 -2.72
C ARG A 282 -16.31 16.27 -2.98
N ASN A 283 -15.25 16.82 -3.58
CA ASN A 283 -15.19 18.24 -3.93
C ASN A 283 -16.30 18.61 -4.91
N PHE A 284 -16.55 17.75 -5.91
CA PHE A 284 -17.66 17.97 -6.85
C PHE A 284 -19.02 17.98 -6.15
N LYS A 285 -19.28 17.02 -5.27
CA LYS A 285 -20.53 16.96 -4.49
C LYS A 285 -20.73 18.21 -3.65
N SER A 286 -19.68 18.71 -3.01
CA SER A 286 -19.73 19.96 -2.27
C SER A 286 -19.97 21.18 -3.18
N PHE A 287 -19.21 21.29 -4.25
CA PHE A 287 -19.36 22.35 -5.26
C PHE A 287 -20.78 22.38 -5.86
N PHE A 288 -21.31 21.21 -6.19
CA PHE A 288 -22.64 21.08 -6.75
C PHE A 288 -23.74 21.52 -5.76
N CYS A 289 -23.61 21.12 -4.49
CA CYS A 289 -24.54 21.56 -3.44
C CYS A 289 -24.48 23.06 -3.20
N GLU A 290 -23.30 23.66 -3.17
CA GLU A 290 -23.12 25.11 -3.03
C GLU A 290 -23.70 25.87 -4.23
N TYR A 291 -23.47 25.36 -5.46
CA TYR A 291 -24.09 25.91 -6.67
C TYR A 291 -25.61 25.89 -6.59
N LEU A 292 -26.19 24.77 -6.13
CA LEU A 292 -27.66 24.66 -5.98
C LEU A 292 -28.21 25.59 -4.92
N ALA A 293 -27.52 25.78 -3.82
CA ALA A 293 -27.93 26.63 -2.70
C ALA A 293 -27.76 28.13 -2.96
N LYS A 294 -26.91 28.51 -3.91
CA LYS A 294 -26.68 29.89 -4.27
C LYS A 294 -28.00 30.56 -4.64
N ASP A 295 -28.30 31.68 -4.05
CA ASP A 295 -29.54 32.48 -4.27
C ASP A 295 -30.85 31.75 -3.87
N VAL A 296 -30.77 30.71 -3.04
CA VAL A 296 -31.90 29.99 -2.48
C VAL A 296 -31.92 30.22 -0.97
N ASP A 297 -33.04 30.68 -0.44
CA ASP A 297 -33.21 30.81 1.02
C ASP A 297 -33.34 29.40 1.62
N MET A 298 -32.27 28.98 2.32
CA MET A 298 -32.17 27.64 2.91
C MET A 298 -31.90 27.76 4.39
N ASN A 299 -32.75 27.11 5.19
CA ASN A 299 -32.56 27.01 6.64
C ASN A 299 -31.51 25.92 7.02
N ASP A 300 -31.18 25.02 6.09
CA ASP A 300 -30.24 23.91 6.28
C ASP A 300 -28.95 24.10 5.48
N THR A 301 -27.92 23.35 5.87
CA THR A 301 -26.65 23.34 5.13
C THR A 301 -26.85 22.80 3.72
N PRO A 302 -26.20 23.38 2.70
CA PRO A 302 -26.36 22.97 1.31
C PRO A 302 -26.16 21.47 1.04
N ILE A 303 -25.34 20.82 1.87
CA ILE A 303 -24.99 19.40 1.69
C ILE A 303 -26.20 18.46 1.74
N TRP A 304 -27.28 18.82 2.42
CA TRP A 304 -28.48 17.98 2.50
C TRP A 304 -29.16 17.77 1.14
N LEU A 305 -29.03 18.73 0.22
CA LEU A 305 -29.57 18.64 -1.14
C LEU A 305 -29.11 17.41 -1.93
N LEU A 306 -27.99 16.84 -1.54
CA LEU A 306 -27.47 15.62 -2.14
C LEU A 306 -27.43 14.46 -1.15
N THR A 307 -27.04 14.70 0.09
CA THR A 307 -26.88 13.63 1.08
C THR A 307 -28.18 12.87 1.32
N ASN A 308 -29.30 13.57 1.50
CA ASN A 308 -30.60 12.94 1.72
C ASN A 308 -31.02 12.14 0.49
N PHE A 309 -30.86 12.71 -0.73
CA PHE A 309 -31.12 11.96 -1.95
C PHE A 309 -30.28 10.66 -2.05
N LEU A 310 -28.97 10.75 -1.77
CA LEU A 310 -28.07 9.60 -1.85
C LEU A 310 -28.41 8.52 -0.82
N LEU A 311 -28.97 8.90 0.32
CA LEU A 311 -29.46 7.97 1.35
C LEU A 311 -30.79 7.34 0.97
N ASP A 312 -31.73 8.13 0.48
CA ASP A 312 -33.10 7.73 0.25
C ASP A 312 -33.31 7.04 -1.12
N ASN A 313 -32.39 7.26 -2.08
CA ASN A 313 -32.51 6.72 -3.43
C ASN A 313 -31.20 6.14 -3.96
N PRO A 314 -30.77 4.96 -3.49
CA PRO A 314 -29.51 4.34 -3.93
C PRO A 314 -29.41 4.10 -5.44
N LYS A 315 -30.51 3.80 -6.14
CA LYS A 315 -30.52 3.67 -7.60
C LYS A 315 -30.21 5.00 -8.28
N GLY A 316 -30.86 6.07 -7.82
CA GLY A 316 -30.59 7.41 -8.31
C GLY A 316 -29.19 7.90 -7.93
N ALA A 317 -28.68 7.49 -6.76
CA ALA A 317 -27.29 7.77 -6.36
C ALA A 317 -26.28 7.14 -7.32
N MET A 318 -26.52 5.91 -7.77
CA MET A 318 -25.67 5.27 -8.77
C MET A 318 -25.74 5.96 -10.13
N GLU A 319 -26.94 6.36 -10.56
CA GLU A 319 -27.13 7.15 -11.79
C GLU A 319 -26.36 8.47 -11.71
N PHE A 320 -26.46 9.18 -10.59
CA PHE A 320 -25.72 10.43 -10.34
C PHE A 320 -24.19 10.22 -10.41
N ASP A 321 -23.68 9.22 -9.71
CA ASP A 321 -22.24 8.91 -9.68
C ASP A 321 -21.73 8.49 -11.08
N GLU A 322 -22.54 7.75 -11.87
CA GLU A 322 -22.22 7.38 -13.25
C GLU A 322 -22.15 8.60 -14.18
N GLN A 323 -23.14 9.49 -14.11
CA GLN A 323 -23.17 10.72 -14.90
C GLN A 323 -22.00 11.64 -14.55
N TRP A 324 -21.65 11.74 -13.26
CA TRP A 324 -20.48 12.48 -12.83
C TRP A 324 -19.18 11.88 -13.39
N ARG A 325 -19.01 10.57 -13.35
CA ARG A 325 -17.80 9.91 -13.91
C ARG A 325 -17.67 10.12 -15.42
N LEU A 326 -18.78 10.03 -16.15
CA LEU A 326 -18.81 10.33 -17.58
C LEU A 326 -18.37 11.77 -17.86
N LEU A 327 -18.78 12.73 -17.06
CA LEU A 327 -18.35 14.11 -17.17
C LEU A 327 -16.89 14.28 -16.76
N GLN A 328 -16.49 13.72 -15.61
CA GLN A 328 -15.14 13.84 -15.02
C GLN A 328 -14.04 13.45 -16.01
N PHE A 329 -14.23 12.36 -16.76
CA PHE A 329 -13.23 11.87 -17.71
C PHE A 329 -13.43 12.36 -19.14
N SER A 330 -14.41 13.23 -19.38
CA SER A 330 -14.65 13.82 -20.69
C SER A 330 -13.84 15.09 -20.93
N ASP A 331 -13.61 15.41 -22.18
CA ASP A 331 -12.96 16.68 -22.58
C ASP A 331 -13.86 17.91 -22.31
N LYS A 332 -15.17 17.71 -22.06
CA LYS A 332 -16.13 18.78 -21.74
C LYS A 332 -15.78 19.58 -20.48
N ILE A 333 -15.01 19.00 -19.57
CA ILE A 333 -14.52 19.73 -18.38
C ILE A 333 -13.60 20.91 -18.74
N GLU A 334 -13.00 20.92 -19.91
CA GLU A 334 -12.14 22.02 -20.39
C GLU A 334 -12.93 23.19 -21.00
N GLU A 335 -14.24 23.02 -21.22
CA GLU A 335 -15.11 24.06 -21.75
C GLU A 335 -15.31 25.20 -20.74
N ASP A 336 -15.63 26.42 -21.25
CA ASP A 336 -15.91 27.58 -20.42
C ASP A 336 -17.23 27.42 -19.64
N ILE A 337 -18.19 26.73 -20.25
CA ILE A 337 -19.46 26.36 -19.62
C ILE A 337 -19.56 24.84 -19.68
N VAL A 338 -19.66 24.23 -18.51
CA VAL A 338 -19.76 22.78 -18.35
C VAL A 338 -21.20 22.39 -18.00
N HIS A 339 -21.79 21.52 -18.79
CA HIS A 339 -23.14 21.01 -18.58
C HIS A 339 -23.11 19.67 -17.86
N PHE A 340 -23.94 19.52 -16.84
CA PHE A 340 -24.07 18.31 -16.03
C PHE A 340 -25.51 17.82 -15.93
N ASN A 341 -25.72 16.58 -16.33
CA ASN A 341 -26.98 15.89 -16.18
C ASN A 341 -26.92 14.93 -14.97
N PRO A 342 -27.50 15.21 -13.82
CA PRO A 342 -27.41 14.37 -12.61
C PRO A 342 -28.26 13.09 -12.67
N GLY A 343 -28.93 12.83 -13.78
CA GLY A 343 -29.88 11.75 -13.94
C GLY A 343 -31.32 12.13 -13.58
N ARG A 344 -32.26 11.29 -14.06
CA ARG A 344 -33.68 11.56 -13.91
C ARG A 344 -34.15 11.51 -12.46
N ALA A 345 -33.73 10.51 -11.73
CA ALA A 345 -34.16 10.31 -10.35
C ALA A 345 -33.82 11.50 -9.45
N TYR A 346 -32.61 12.07 -9.62
CA TYR A 346 -32.22 13.26 -8.86
C TYR A 346 -33.02 14.50 -9.24
N LYS A 347 -33.29 14.69 -10.51
CA LYS A 347 -34.11 15.82 -11.00
C LYS A 347 -35.50 15.80 -10.40
N GLU A 348 -36.15 14.63 -10.40
CA GLU A 348 -37.51 14.44 -9.83
C GLU A 348 -37.50 14.67 -8.31
N TRP A 349 -36.49 14.14 -7.61
CA TRP A 349 -36.31 14.35 -6.17
C TRP A 349 -36.12 15.84 -5.83
N LEU A 350 -35.26 16.53 -6.56
CA LEU A 350 -34.99 17.96 -6.34
C LEU A 350 -36.22 18.83 -6.60
N MET A 351 -37.04 18.50 -7.59
CA MET A 351 -38.32 19.19 -7.86
C MET A 351 -39.28 19.09 -6.68
N THR A 352 -39.26 17.96 -5.99
CA THR A 352 -40.16 17.71 -4.86
C THR A 352 -39.66 18.37 -3.57
N HIS A 353 -38.34 18.33 -3.32
CA HIS A 353 -37.75 18.73 -2.03
C HIS A 353 -37.17 20.15 -2.03
N CYS A 354 -36.74 20.66 -3.18
CA CYS A 354 -36.21 22.02 -3.33
C CYS A 354 -36.50 22.58 -4.73
N PRO A 355 -37.78 22.97 -5.03
CA PRO A 355 -38.17 23.47 -6.35
C PRO A 355 -37.38 24.72 -6.79
N ALA A 356 -36.93 25.56 -5.84
CA ALA A 356 -36.12 26.72 -6.16
C ALA A 356 -34.75 26.34 -6.77
N ALA A 357 -34.07 25.36 -6.19
CA ALA A 357 -32.82 24.82 -6.75
C ALA A 357 -33.06 24.11 -8.09
N ALA A 358 -34.21 23.43 -8.22
CA ALA A 358 -34.58 22.75 -9.45
C ALA A 358 -34.77 23.71 -10.65
N LYS A 359 -35.09 24.97 -10.43
CA LYS A 359 -35.22 26.01 -11.47
C LYS A 359 -33.90 26.42 -12.13
N LYS A 360 -32.76 26.05 -11.55
CA LYS A 360 -31.43 26.35 -12.10
C LYS A 360 -31.05 25.49 -13.33
N ARG A 361 -31.91 24.54 -13.70
CA ARG A 361 -31.72 23.73 -14.88
C ARG A 361 -32.08 24.51 -16.15
N ASP A 362 -31.37 24.24 -17.21
CA ASP A 362 -31.69 24.72 -18.53
C ASP A 362 -32.93 23.98 -19.14
N GLU A 363 -33.27 24.32 -20.36
CA GLU A 363 -34.40 23.71 -21.11
C GLU A 363 -34.20 22.20 -21.37
N TYR A 364 -32.94 21.69 -21.33
CA TYR A 364 -32.63 20.28 -21.49
C TYR A 364 -32.58 19.55 -20.13
N GLY A 365 -32.83 20.27 -19.04
CA GLY A 365 -32.82 19.73 -17.70
C GLY A 365 -31.42 19.49 -17.15
N GLU A 366 -30.39 20.17 -17.66
CA GLU A 366 -29.00 20.12 -17.22
C GLU A 366 -28.64 21.32 -16.36
N PHE A 367 -27.61 21.17 -15.51
CA PHE A 367 -27.03 22.25 -14.74
C PHE A 367 -25.79 22.77 -15.44
N SER A 368 -25.64 24.09 -15.53
CA SER A 368 -24.52 24.73 -16.22
C SER A 368 -23.60 25.41 -15.22
N PHE A 369 -22.32 25.03 -15.24
CA PHE A 369 -21.30 25.59 -14.37
C PHE A 369 -20.30 26.44 -15.15
N ASN A 370 -19.72 27.43 -14.49
CA ASN A 370 -18.50 28.05 -14.97
C ASN A 370 -17.36 27.01 -14.90
N GLY A 371 -16.78 26.69 -16.06
CA GLY A 371 -15.74 25.65 -16.15
C GLY A 371 -14.47 26.01 -15.37
N ASN A 372 -14.10 27.30 -15.29
CA ASN A 372 -12.94 27.74 -14.50
C ASN A 372 -13.19 27.53 -12.99
N GLU A 373 -14.38 27.90 -12.49
CA GLU A 373 -14.74 27.66 -11.10
C GLU A 373 -14.76 26.16 -10.78
N LEU A 374 -15.38 25.36 -11.65
CA LEU A 374 -15.40 23.91 -11.48
C LEU A 374 -13.99 23.32 -11.40
N ARG A 375 -13.07 23.73 -12.29
CA ARG A 375 -11.67 23.28 -12.26
C ARG A 375 -10.96 23.74 -11.00
N GLU A 376 -11.14 24.99 -10.59
CA GLU A 376 -10.48 25.57 -9.42
C GLU A 376 -10.90 24.90 -8.10
N TYR A 377 -12.19 24.66 -7.91
CA TYR A 377 -12.68 24.11 -6.64
C TYR A 377 -12.69 22.59 -6.58
N VAL A 378 -12.86 21.92 -7.71
CA VAL A 378 -13.02 20.46 -7.72
C VAL A 378 -11.70 19.74 -7.99
N PHE A 379 -10.97 20.16 -9.02
CA PHE A 379 -9.80 19.41 -9.53
C PHE A 379 -8.46 19.95 -9.03
N ASN A 380 -8.25 21.27 -9.12
CA ASN A 380 -6.95 21.88 -8.85
C ASN A 380 -6.40 21.61 -7.44
N PRO A 381 -7.22 21.55 -6.38
CA PRO A 381 -6.72 21.22 -5.04
C PRO A 381 -6.09 19.82 -4.95
N ILE A 382 -6.62 18.87 -5.71
CA ILE A 382 -6.14 17.48 -5.74
C ILE A 382 -4.97 17.36 -6.70
N TYR A 383 -5.09 17.94 -7.90
CA TYR A 383 -4.00 17.95 -8.89
C TYR A 383 -2.74 18.63 -8.34
N GLY A 384 -2.90 19.76 -7.62
CA GLY A 384 -1.77 20.48 -7.03
C GLY A 384 -0.96 19.62 -6.05
N LYS A 385 -1.62 18.80 -5.24
CA LYS A 385 -0.95 17.87 -4.32
C LYS A 385 -0.20 16.79 -5.10
N ILE A 386 -0.85 16.17 -6.09
CA ILE A 386 -0.24 15.12 -6.91
C ILE A 386 0.96 15.66 -7.69
N LEU A 387 0.80 16.81 -8.36
CA LEU A 387 1.88 17.44 -9.13
C LEU A 387 3.06 17.83 -8.26
N LYS A 388 2.82 18.34 -7.06
CA LYS A 388 3.89 18.65 -6.10
C LYS A 388 4.66 17.39 -5.72
N SER A 389 3.97 16.30 -5.45
CA SER A 389 4.60 15.03 -5.11
C SER A 389 5.44 14.47 -6.28
N VAL A 390 4.93 14.57 -7.51
CA VAL A 390 5.70 14.23 -8.72
C VAL A 390 6.94 15.12 -8.84
N GLU A 391 6.78 16.44 -8.67
CA GLU A 391 7.89 17.41 -8.80
C GLU A 391 8.98 17.17 -7.76
N ASP A 392 8.61 16.88 -6.52
CA ASP A 392 9.55 16.57 -5.45
C ASP A 392 10.42 15.35 -5.82
N ASN A 393 9.83 14.28 -6.38
CA ASN A 393 10.56 13.11 -6.85
C ASN A 393 11.49 13.44 -8.02
N LEU A 394 10.99 14.15 -9.04
CA LEU A 394 11.79 14.54 -10.20
C LEU A 394 12.96 15.45 -9.83
N SER A 395 12.75 16.39 -8.92
CA SER A 395 13.78 17.31 -8.42
C SER A 395 14.93 16.55 -7.76
N VAL A 396 14.61 15.54 -6.96
CA VAL A 396 15.61 14.73 -6.27
C VAL A 396 16.41 13.89 -7.25
N LEU A 397 15.76 13.25 -8.23
CA LEU A 397 16.47 12.52 -9.27
C LEU A 397 17.47 13.41 -10.01
N LYS A 398 17.04 14.63 -10.36
CA LYS A 398 17.90 15.60 -11.03
C LYS A 398 19.09 16.01 -10.16
N GLN A 399 18.88 16.26 -8.87
CA GLN A 399 19.95 16.59 -7.92
C GLN A 399 20.97 15.45 -7.77
N LYS A 400 20.51 14.19 -7.82
CA LYS A 400 21.36 13.00 -7.77
C LYS A 400 21.98 12.63 -9.12
N GLN A 401 21.74 13.40 -10.16
CA GLN A 401 22.19 13.14 -11.53
C GLN A 401 21.73 11.76 -12.06
N ILE A 402 20.58 11.28 -11.61
CA ILE A 402 19.95 10.06 -12.09
C ILE A 402 19.06 10.43 -13.27
N ASN A 403 19.31 9.84 -14.44
CA ASN A 403 18.46 10.00 -15.60
C ASN A 403 17.20 9.14 -15.45
N LEU A 404 16.05 9.71 -15.80
CA LEU A 404 14.79 9.00 -15.82
C LEU A 404 14.54 8.48 -17.24
N ASP A 405 14.34 7.16 -17.38
CA ASP A 405 14.14 6.51 -18.68
C ASP A 405 12.67 6.41 -19.05
N ALA A 406 11.81 6.14 -18.06
CA ALA A 406 10.39 5.94 -18.30
C ALA A 406 9.50 6.44 -17.16
N ILE A 407 8.24 6.77 -17.52
CA ILE A 407 7.18 7.13 -16.58
C ILE A 407 5.99 6.22 -16.87
N TYR A 408 5.53 5.55 -15.84
CA TYR A 408 4.41 4.62 -15.88
C TYR A 408 3.22 5.18 -15.10
N PHE A 409 2.03 5.06 -15.68
CA PHE A 409 0.79 5.42 -15.02
C PHE A 409 0.01 4.17 -14.62
N ALA A 410 -0.47 4.12 -13.39
CA ALA A 410 -1.35 3.09 -12.86
C ALA A 410 -2.53 3.72 -12.12
N GLY A 411 -3.50 2.87 -11.75
CA GLY A 411 -4.69 3.27 -11.00
C GLY A 411 -5.78 3.96 -11.83
N GLY A 412 -6.98 3.98 -11.29
CA GLY A 412 -8.18 4.45 -12.03
C GLY A 412 -8.17 5.93 -12.39
N LEU A 413 -7.61 6.81 -11.52
CA LEU A 413 -7.52 8.25 -11.81
C LEU A 413 -6.47 8.55 -12.89
N SER A 414 -5.59 7.61 -13.23
CA SER A 414 -4.70 7.75 -14.38
C SER A 414 -5.41 7.77 -15.73
N LEU A 415 -6.70 7.46 -15.77
CA LEU A 415 -7.54 7.64 -16.96
C LEU A 415 -7.84 9.11 -17.24
N ASP A 416 -7.66 9.99 -16.27
CA ASP A 416 -7.83 11.44 -16.46
C ASP A 416 -6.72 12.02 -17.35
N LYS A 417 -7.11 12.33 -18.58
CA LYS A 417 -6.20 12.83 -19.63
C LYS A 417 -5.55 14.17 -19.25
N ARG A 418 -6.25 15.03 -18.51
CA ARG A 418 -5.77 16.36 -18.09
C ARG A 418 -4.67 16.22 -17.06
N LEU A 419 -4.89 15.40 -16.02
CA LEU A 419 -3.88 15.12 -15.02
C LEU A 419 -2.65 14.47 -15.65
N LYS A 420 -2.83 13.49 -16.53
CA LYS A 420 -1.72 12.91 -17.30
C LYS A 420 -0.95 13.95 -18.10
N LYS A 421 -1.65 14.85 -18.79
CA LYS A 421 -1.01 15.93 -19.58
C LYS A 421 -0.19 16.86 -18.68
N LEU A 422 -0.71 17.23 -17.52
CA LEU A 422 0.01 18.07 -16.56
C LEU A 422 1.27 17.38 -16.04
N ILE A 423 1.17 16.10 -15.66
CA ILE A 423 2.32 15.30 -15.21
C ILE A 423 3.35 15.15 -16.33
N LYS A 424 2.93 14.88 -17.56
CA LYS A 424 3.82 14.81 -18.72
C LYS A 424 4.56 16.13 -18.94
N THR A 425 3.84 17.25 -18.92
CA THR A 425 4.41 18.59 -19.09
C THR A 425 5.43 18.90 -17.99
N LEU A 426 5.10 18.61 -16.74
CA LEU A 426 5.98 18.78 -15.61
C LEU A 426 7.24 17.91 -15.75
N SER A 427 7.05 16.63 -16.02
CA SER A 427 8.16 15.67 -16.15
C SER A 427 9.12 16.02 -17.29
N SER A 428 8.60 16.50 -18.42
CA SER A 428 9.42 16.92 -19.57
C SER A 428 10.32 18.13 -19.28
N LYS A 429 9.97 18.97 -18.28
CA LYS A 429 10.85 20.07 -17.83
C LYS A 429 12.12 19.55 -17.12
N TYR A 430 12.00 18.42 -16.43
CA TYR A 430 13.10 17.81 -15.69
C TYR A 430 13.87 16.78 -16.53
N PHE A 431 13.14 15.95 -17.28
CA PHE A 431 13.64 14.82 -18.05
C PHE A 431 12.99 14.78 -19.44
N PRO A 432 13.45 15.58 -20.40
CA PRO A 432 12.83 15.73 -21.71
C PRO A 432 12.87 14.45 -22.57
N PHE A 433 13.76 13.51 -22.24
CA PHE A 433 13.92 12.26 -22.97
C PHE A 433 13.24 11.06 -22.27
N ALA A 434 12.62 11.27 -21.11
CA ALA A 434 11.86 10.20 -20.45
C ALA A 434 10.67 9.76 -21.30
N ARG A 435 10.52 8.46 -21.51
CA ARG A 435 9.44 7.89 -22.30
C ARG A 435 8.19 7.74 -21.44
N PHE A 436 7.06 8.20 -21.92
CA PHE A 436 5.77 7.95 -21.27
C PHE A 436 5.22 6.62 -21.79
N LYS A 437 5.09 5.65 -20.90
CA LYS A 437 4.51 4.35 -21.23
C LYS A 437 3.00 4.42 -21.06
N GLU A 438 2.31 4.49 -22.19
CA GLU A 438 0.86 4.41 -22.26
C GLU A 438 0.47 2.94 -22.50
N THR A 439 -0.34 2.42 -21.62
CA THR A 439 -0.94 1.10 -21.74
C THR A 439 -2.43 1.25 -21.99
N SER A 440 -3.08 0.21 -22.52
CA SER A 440 -4.54 0.23 -22.65
C SER A 440 -5.21 0.40 -21.29
N ASP A 441 -6.38 1.01 -21.26
CA ASP A 441 -7.11 1.31 -20.02
C ASP A 441 -7.33 0.07 -19.14
N GLY A 442 -7.63 -1.08 -19.75
CA GLY A 442 -7.76 -2.35 -19.02
C GLY A 442 -6.45 -2.85 -18.43
N THR A 443 -5.32 -2.58 -19.10
CA THR A 443 -3.98 -2.93 -18.58
C THR A 443 -3.63 -2.09 -17.36
N VAL A 444 -3.94 -0.81 -17.36
CA VAL A 444 -3.70 0.12 -16.26
C VAL A 444 -4.49 -0.27 -15.02
N VAL A 445 -5.78 -0.55 -15.18
CA VAL A 445 -6.67 -0.89 -14.06
C VAL A 445 -6.29 -2.22 -13.40
N GLY A 446 -5.89 -3.22 -14.19
CA GLY A 446 -5.50 -4.54 -13.68
C GLY A 446 -4.02 -4.71 -13.35
N ALA A 447 -3.18 -3.69 -13.50
CA ALA A 447 -1.73 -3.81 -13.37
C ALA A 447 -1.30 -4.30 -11.99
N ILE A 448 -1.87 -3.73 -10.94
CA ILE A 448 -1.50 -4.05 -9.54
C ILE A 448 -1.75 -5.51 -9.22
N GLN A 449 -2.94 -6.02 -9.49
CA GLN A 449 -3.27 -7.43 -9.20
C GLN A 449 -2.43 -8.40 -10.03
N ARG A 450 -2.14 -8.10 -11.32
CA ARG A 450 -1.27 -8.93 -12.16
C ARG A 450 0.16 -8.94 -11.65
N GLY A 451 0.70 -7.77 -11.31
CA GLY A 451 2.06 -7.65 -10.80
C GLY A 451 2.27 -8.40 -9.50
N GLY A 452 1.34 -8.26 -8.54
CA GLY A 452 1.39 -9.01 -7.29
C GLY A 452 1.29 -10.52 -7.50
N ASN A 453 0.44 -10.96 -8.43
CA ASN A 453 0.33 -12.38 -8.79
C ASN A 453 1.61 -12.91 -9.46
N HIS A 454 2.21 -12.12 -10.35
CA HIS A 454 3.50 -12.46 -10.97
C HIS A 454 4.62 -12.62 -9.94
N ILE A 455 4.73 -11.67 -9.00
CA ILE A 455 5.74 -11.74 -7.93
C ILE A 455 5.55 -13.01 -7.11
N ALA A 456 4.32 -13.34 -6.74
CA ALA A 456 4.00 -14.53 -5.96
C ALA A 456 4.37 -15.82 -6.71
N ALA A 457 4.10 -15.89 -8.01
CA ALA A 457 4.37 -17.06 -8.85
C ALA A 457 5.85 -17.19 -9.25
N ASN A 458 6.60 -16.08 -9.29
CA ASN A 458 7.99 -16.05 -9.73
C ASN A 458 8.91 -15.71 -8.56
N LYS A 459 9.44 -16.72 -7.89
CA LYS A 459 10.41 -16.55 -6.79
C LYS A 459 11.71 -15.84 -7.22
N ASP A 460 11.99 -15.81 -8.52
CA ASP A 460 13.18 -15.17 -9.10
C ASP A 460 12.99 -13.67 -9.36
N THR A 461 11.77 -13.15 -9.18
CA THR A 461 11.51 -11.71 -9.22
C THR A 461 11.92 -11.10 -7.88
N LEU A 462 13.17 -10.67 -7.80
CA LEU A 462 13.73 -10.07 -6.59
C LEU A 462 13.32 -8.60 -6.52
N ILE A 463 12.42 -8.29 -5.60
CA ILE A 463 12.18 -6.91 -5.17
C ILE A 463 13.14 -6.61 -4.04
N ARG A 464 14.12 -5.75 -4.32
CA ARG A 464 15.07 -5.30 -3.31
C ARG A 464 14.50 -4.06 -2.62
N ARG A 465 14.26 -4.18 -1.34
CA ARG A 465 13.83 -3.05 -0.50
C ARG A 465 15.00 -2.48 0.24
N MET A 466 14.94 -1.18 0.51
CA MET A 466 15.95 -0.49 1.29
C MET A 466 15.46 -0.29 2.72
N SER A 467 16.34 -0.51 3.67
CA SER A 467 16.02 -0.19 5.07
C SER A 467 15.81 1.31 5.25
N ARG A 468 14.74 1.68 5.95
CA ARG A 468 14.45 3.10 6.28
C ARG A 468 15.32 3.63 7.40
N ARG A 469 15.86 2.75 8.22
CA ARG A 469 16.72 3.06 9.36
C ARG A 469 17.91 2.13 9.38
N THR A 470 18.99 2.57 10.00
CA THR A 470 20.07 1.68 10.38
C THR A 470 19.67 0.99 11.67
N PHE A 471 19.77 -0.32 11.70
CA PHE A 471 19.60 -1.11 12.92
C PHE A 471 20.97 -1.51 13.47
N TYR A 472 21.07 -1.51 14.78
CA TYR A 472 22.28 -1.84 15.52
C TYR A 472 21.97 -2.86 16.59
N THR A 473 22.99 -3.64 16.96
CA THR A 473 23.02 -4.38 18.22
C THR A 473 24.22 -3.97 19.04
N GLU A 474 24.09 -4.05 20.35
CA GLU A 474 25.16 -3.76 21.28
C GLU A 474 26.06 -4.98 21.46
N PHE A 475 27.35 -4.82 21.24
CA PHE A 475 28.38 -5.75 21.61
C PHE A 475 29.30 -5.13 22.68
N VAL A 476 30.05 -5.96 23.31
CA VAL A 476 30.99 -5.56 24.33
C VAL A 476 32.40 -5.94 23.90
N MET A 477 33.38 -5.09 24.16
CA MET A 477 34.78 -5.32 23.86
C MET A 477 35.60 -5.18 25.16
N ASP A 478 36.54 -6.09 25.39
CA ASP A 478 37.43 -6.02 26.53
C ASP A 478 38.28 -4.76 26.51
N TYR A 479 38.46 -4.14 27.68
CA TYR A 479 39.27 -2.97 27.85
C TYR A 479 40.42 -3.25 28.83
N ASN A 480 41.64 -3.32 28.32
CA ASN A 480 42.85 -3.61 29.08
C ASN A 480 43.54 -2.37 29.70
N GLY A 481 42.87 -1.21 29.68
CA GLY A 481 43.46 0.06 30.15
C GLY A 481 44.14 0.86 29.03
N ASN A 482 44.37 0.30 27.84
CA ASN A 482 45.03 0.97 26.72
C ASN A 482 44.02 1.49 25.71
N LYS A 483 43.84 2.82 25.68
CA LYS A 483 42.88 3.49 24.78
C LYS A 483 43.30 3.45 23.30
N GLU A 484 44.59 3.38 23.00
CA GLU A 484 45.05 3.31 21.62
C GLU A 484 44.76 1.92 21.01
N GLU A 485 45.06 0.88 21.78
CA GLU A 485 44.74 -0.50 21.36
C GLU A 485 43.25 -0.72 21.18
N LEU A 486 42.44 -0.17 22.09
CA LEU A 486 40.97 -0.19 21.93
C LEU A 486 40.53 0.53 20.65
N ARG A 487 41.13 1.68 20.33
CA ARG A 487 40.83 2.45 19.10
C ARG A 487 41.16 1.66 17.84
N ASP A 488 42.32 0.99 17.82
CA ASP A 488 42.76 0.18 16.68
C ASP A 488 41.87 -1.07 16.52
N SER A 489 41.49 -1.71 17.63
CA SER A 489 40.57 -2.85 17.63
C SER A 489 39.19 -2.49 17.12
N LEU A 490 38.62 -1.34 17.56
CA LEU A 490 37.36 -0.80 17.04
C LEU A 490 37.47 -0.44 15.56
N GLY A 491 38.60 0.16 15.14
CA GLY A 491 38.85 0.47 13.72
C GLY A 491 38.87 -0.79 12.85
N GLY A 492 39.49 -1.87 13.33
CA GLY A 492 39.48 -3.17 12.65
C GLY A 492 38.06 -3.76 12.49
N ARG A 493 37.27 -3.69 13.57
CA ARG A 493 35.86 -4.15 13.55
C ARG A 493 35.03 -3.33 12.58
N ILE A 494 35.13 -2.02 12.60
CA ILE A 494 34.41 -1.13 11.69
C ILE A 494 34.76 -1.48 10.23
N ARG A 495 36.05 -1.68 9.93
CA ARG A 495 36.48 -2.05 8.58
C ARG A 495 35.81 -3.34 8.14
N ASN A 496 35.87 -4.39 8.95
CA ASN A 496 35.28 -5.67 8.63
C ASN A 496 33.75 -5.57 8.47
N ASP A 497 33.07 -4.90 9.41
CA ASP A 497 31.62 -4.75 9.37
C ASP A 497 31.14 -4.01 8.10
N TYR A 498 31.79 -2.91 7.75
CA TYR A 498 31.36 -2.10 6.61
C TYR A 498 31.82 -2.67 5.25
N SER A 499 33.06 -3.20 5.15
CA SER A 499 33.55 -3.73 3.87
C SER A 499 33.01 -5.13 3.57
N GLU A 500 33.03 -6.05 4.52
CA GLU A 500 32.64 -7.45 4.28
C GLU A 500 31.12 -7.61 4.20
N ARG A 501 30.37 -6.89 5.05
CA ARG A 501 28.92 -7.05 5.08
C ARG A 501 28.18 -6.12 4.12
N PHE A 502 28.63 -4.87 3.99
CA PHE A 502 27.92 -3.86 3.22
C PHE A 502 28.63 -3.44 1.95
N GLY A 503 29.84 -3.95 1.71
CA GLY A 503 30.64 -3.57 0.54
C GLY A 503 31.07 -2.10 0.52
N ILE A 504 31.12 -1.44 1.71
CA ILE A 504 31.49 -0.03 1.85
C ILE A 504 32.96 0.03 2.29
N TRP A 505 33.83 0.41 1.35
CA TRP A 505 35.23 0.63 1.65
C TRP A 505 35.42 1.97 2.37
N LEU A 506 35.98 1.92 3.58
CA LEU A 506 36.45 3.07 4.34
C LEU A 506 37.95 3.01 4.42
N ASP A 507 38.65 4.09 4.09
CA ASP A 507 40.08 4.16 4.28
C ASP A 507 40.46 4.38 5.76
N ASP A 508 41.74 4.20 6.09
CA ASP A 508 42.20 4.30 7.47
C ASP A 508 41.99 5.69 8.06
N SER A 509 42.03 6.73 7.25
CA SER A 509 41.81 8.10 7.71
C SER A 509 40.35 8.36 8.02
N GLU A 510 39.44 7.83 7.22
CA GLU A 510 38.00 7.90 7.45
C GLU A 510 37.60 7.12 8.69
N ILE A 511 38.13 5.89 8.89
CA ILE A 511 37.89 5.08 10.08
C ILE A 511 38.37 5.80 11.32
N LYS A 512 39.62 6.29 11.32
CA LYS A 512 40.19 7.05 12.45
C LYS A 512 39.37 8.28 12.78
N LYS A 513 38.92 9.01 11.76
CA LYS A 513 38.07 10.18 11.95
C LYS A 513 36.73 9.79 12.57
N LYS A 514 36.04 8.79 12.05
CA LYS A 514 34.73 8.34 12.56
C LYS A 514 34.81 7.84 14.02
N VAL A 515 35.87 7.13 14.38
CA VAL A 515 36.11 6.70 15.76
C VAL A 515 36.38 7.90 16.64
N SER A 516 37.21 8.85 16.19
CA SER A 516 37.58 10.04 16.97
C SER A 516 36.39 10.98 17.20
N ASP A 517 35.52 11.15 16.18
CA ASP A 517 34.34 12.02 16.27
C ASP A 517 33.35 11.54 17.34
N GLN A 518 33.31 10.24 17.64
CA GLN A 518 32.38 9.65 18.60
C GLN A 518 33.08 9.23 19.93
N TRP A 519 34.38 9.43 20.03
CA TRP A 519 35.17 8.98 21.19
C TRP A 519 34.69 9.54 22.53
N ASN A 520 34.16 10.75 22.52
CA ASN A 520 33.64 11.40 23.73
C ASN A 520 32.35 10.77 24.25
N ASN A 521 31.67 9.96 23.44
CA ASN A 521 30.46 9.23 23.81
C ASN A 521 30.77 7.83 24.38
N MET A 522 32.03 7.43 24.40
CA MET A 522 32.44 6.14 24.90
C MET A 522 32.27 6.07 26.42
N VAL A 523 31.64 5.03 26.89
CA VAL A 523 31.49 4.72 28.31
C VAL A 523 32.30 3.45 28.61
N ILE A 524 33.20 3.52 29.56
CA ILE A 524 34.00 2.37 30.01
C ILE A 524 33.34 1.84 31.28
N ASP A 525 32.99 0.56 31.27
CA ASP A 525 32.62 -0.14 32.49
C ASP A 525 33.90 -0.67 33.17
N TYR A 526 34.36 0.07 34.14
CA TYR A 526 35.57 -0.31 34.88
C TYR A 526 35.36 -1.50 35.81
N SER A 527 34.10 -1.84 36.15
CA SER A 527 33.82 -3.01 37.00
C SER A 527 33.97 -4.30 36.23
N ASP A 528 33.69 -4.26 34.93
CA ASP A 528 33.74 -5.39 34.03
C ASP A 528 34.89 -5.28 33.01
N ALA A 529 35.72 -4.24 33.13
CA ALA A 529 36.81 -3.95 32.21
C ALA A 529 36.36 -4.01 30.72
N SER A 530 35.24 -3.41 30.41
CA SER A 530 34.58 -3.54 29.11
C SER A 530 34.10 -2.22 28.56
N VAL A 531 33.89 -2.20 27.24
CA VAL A 531 33.32 -1.07 26.51
C VAL A 531 32.19 -1.55 25.61
N PRO A 532 30.95 -1.13 25.85
CA PRO A 532 29.86 -1.41 24.91
C PRO A 532 30.01 -0.56 23.66
N TYR A 533 29.81 -1.19 22.51
CA TYR A 533 29.82 -0.53 21.20
C TYR A 533 28.71 -1.09 20.32
N TYR A 534 28.29 -0.30 19.30
CA TYR A 534 27.23 -0.67 18.41
C TYR A 534 27.77 -1.20 17.07
N THR A 535 27.28 -2.36 16.69
CA THR A 535 27.52 -2.99 15.38
C THR A 535 26.28 -2.86 14.51
N PRO A 536 26.40 -2.33 13.29
CA PRO A 536 25.25 -2.23 12.38
C PRO A 536 24.82 -3.61 11.91
N LEU A 537 23.52 -3.88 12.00
CA LEU A 537 22.86 -5.07 11.49
C LEU A 537 22.35 -4.86 10.06
N CYS A 538 21.89 -3.65 9.76
CA CYS A 538 21.44 -3.21 8.47
C CYS A 538 21.62 -1.70 8.37
N LEU A 539 22.14 -1.20 7.26
CA LEU A 539 22.30 0.24 7.04
C LEU A 539 21.06 0.86 6.42
N ARG A 540 20.77 2.10 6.80
CA ARG A 540 19.74 2.92 6.16
C ARG A 540 20.07 3.09 4.68
N PHE A 541 19.07 2.88 3.84
CA PHE A 541 19.19 2.89 2.37
C PHE A 541 20.09 1.79 1.78
N ALA A 542 20.51 0.82 2.59
CA ALA A 542 21.12 -0.39 2.04
C ALA A 542 20.01 -1.36 1.56
N PRO A 543 20.25 -2.10 0.47
CA PRO A 543 19.32 -3.12 0.03
C PRO A 543 19.10 -4.17 1.11
N VAL A 544 17.82 -4.43 1.41
CA VAL A 544 17.41 -5.43 2.39
C VAL A 544 17.26 -6.77 1.68
N THR A 545 18.38 -7.32 1.19
CA THR A 545 18.36 -8.49 0.29
C THR A 545 18.94 -9.74 0.88
N LYS A 546 19.62 -9.65 2.01
CA LYS A 546 20.34 -10.80 2.58
C LYS A 546 20.06 -10.92 4.07
N ILE A 547 19.83 -12.15 4.48
CA ILE A 547 19.86 -12.55 5.88
C ILE A 547 21.30 -12.34 6.38
N GLN A 548 21.43 -11.59 7.48
CA GLN A 548 22.70 -11.35 8.15
C GLN A 548 22.83 -12.30 9.33
N SER A 549 23.99 -12.95 9.46
CA SER A 549 24.27 -13.85 10.57
C SER A 549 25.50 -13.37 11.35
N PHE A 550 25.37 -13.27 12.66
CA PHE A 550 26.41 -12.82 13.58
C PHE A 550 26.69 -13.93 14.56
N ASN A 551 27.95 -14.35 14.66
CA ASN A 551 28.36 -15.24 15.74
C ASN A 551 28.44 -14.44 17.03
N ILE A 552 27.73 -14.88 18.05
CA ILE A 552 27.78 -14.31 19.41
C ILE A 552 28.41 -15.33 20.35
N MET A 553 29.20 -14.84 21.27
CA MET A 553 29.86 -15.63 22.31
C MET A 553 29.63 -14.96 23.67
N PRO A 554 29.67 -15.71 24.78
CA PRO A 554 29.66 -15.13 26.11
C PRO A 554 30.83 -14.16 26.29
N HIS A 555 30.59 -13.04 26.94
CA HIS A 555 31.65 -12.03 27.18
C HIS A 555 32.79 -12.57 28.06
N HIS A 556 32.48 -13.40 29.05
CA HIS A 556 33.46 -14.07 29.91
C HIS A 556 33.35 -15.58 29.75
N SER A 557 34.49 -16.24 29.54
CA SER A 557 34.56 -17.68 29.41
C SER A 557 33.99 -18.40 30.63
N GLY A 558 32.87 -19.05 30.47
CA GLY A 558 32.60 -20.26 31.22
C GLY A 558 31.47 -20.27 32.23
N LYS A 559 30.55 -19.30 32.34
CA LYS A 559 29.39 -19.46 33.28
C LYS A 559 28.12 -18.72 32.90
N GLN A 560 27.93 -18.32 31.67
CA GLN A 560 26.67 -17.70 31.27
C GLN A 560 25.72 -18.74 30.71
N THR A 561 24.56 -18.88 31.33
CA THR A 561 23.48 -19.74 30.82
C THR A 561 22.50 -18.99 29.92
N ALA A 562 22.51 -17.66 29.95
CA ALA A 562 21.58 -16.82 29.23
C ALA A 562 22.31 -15.76 28.39
N VAL A 563 21.65 -15.32 27.32
CA VAL A 563 22.05 -14.19 26.47
C VAL A 563 20.93 -13.17 26.40
N THR A 564 21.29 -11.89 26.48
CA THR A 564 20.35 -10.79 26.20
C THR A 564 20.85 -10.00 25.00
N ILE A 565 20.02 -9.87 24.00
CA ILE A 565 20.29 -9.11 22.78
C ILE A 565 19.47 -7.83 22.83
N LYS A 566 20.13 -6.69 22.73
CA LYS A 566 19.49 -5.38 22.62
C LYS A 566 19.55 -4.90 21.18
N VAL A 567 18.47 -4.34 20.71
CA VAL A 567 18.36 -3.83 19.34
C VAL A 567 18.01 -2.34 19.37
N PHE A 568 18.71 -1.60 18.55
CA PHE A 568 18.60 -0.15 18.43
C PHE A 568 18.39 0.25 16.98
N SER A 569 17.88 1.46 16.77
CA SER A 569 17.76 2.04 15.43
C SER A 569 18.20 3.50 15.40
N SER A 570 18.64 3.97 14.23
CA SER A 570 18.97 5.37 13.99
C SER A 570 18.76 5.77 12.53
N ASP A 571 18.59 7.05 12.30
CA ASP A 571 18.63 7.63 10.95
C ASP A 571 20.06 7.81 10.43
N GLN A 572 21.07 7.60 11.27
CA GLN A 572 22.48 7.65 10.88
C GLN A 572 23.01 6.27 10.52
N ASN A 573 23.85 6.19 9.50
CA ASN A 573 24.50 4.94 9.07
C ASN A 573 25.74 4.57 9.87
N PHE A 574 26.18 5.45 10.76
CA PHE A 574 27.38 5.22 11.54
C PHE A 574 27.20 5.73 12.96
N ILE A 575 26.96 4.83 13.89
CA ILE A 575 26.97 5.09 15.34
C ILE A 575 27.80 3.99 15.98
N LEU A 576 28.77 4.40 16.79
CA LEU A 576 29.67 3.49 17.47
C LEU A 576 29.38 3.40 18.99
N PHE A 577 28.96 4.51 19.58
CA PHE A 577 28.64 4.59 21.00
C PHE A 577 27.28 5.26 21.20
N LYS A 578 26.69 5.05 22.37
CA LYS A 578 25.39 5.60 22.73
C LYS A 578 25.36 7.14 22.58
N ASN A 579 24.40 7.65 21.86
CA ASN A 579 24.17 9.08 21.71
C ASN A 579 22.66 9.35 21.63
N SER A 580 22.27 10.62 21.48
CA SER A 580 20.86 11.04 21.39
C SER A 580 20.12 10.55 20.13
N ASP A 581 20.86 10.15 19.08
CA ASP A 581 20.29 9.78 17.78
C ASP A 581 19.93 8.30 17.69
N ILE A 582 20.34 7.51 18.72
CA ILE A 582 20.05 6.09 18.77
C ILE A 582 18.81 5.84 19.63
N LYS A 583 17.88 5.09 19.07
CA LYS A 583 16.62 4.73 19.70
C LYS A 583 16.65 3.27 20.11
N ASP A 584 16.25 2.99 21.32
CA ASP A 584 16.04 1.63 21.81
C ASP A 584 14.78 1.05 21.19
N GLU A 585 14.90 -0.08 20.50
CA GLU A 585 13.79 -0.82 19.89
C GLU A 585 13.36 -2.02 20.76
N GLY A 586 14.13 -2.32 21.81
CA GLY A 586 13.84 -3.36 22.79
C GLY A 586 14.94 -4.42 22.91
N GLU A 587 14.69 -5.34 23.80
CA GLU A 587 15.62 -6.44 24.08
C GLU A 587 14.89 -7.79 24.12
N PHE A 588 15.61 -8.87 23.81
CA PHE A 588 15.13 -10.21 24.01
C PHE A 588 16.22 -11.09 24.60
N GLY A 589 15.82 -11.96 25.51
CA GLY A 589 16.73 -12.87 26.19
C GLY A 589 16.37 -14.33 25.92
N TYR A 590 17.38 -15.19 25.97
CA TYR A 590 17.22 -16.64 25.90
C TYR A 590 18.11 -17.30 26.94
N ASP A 591 17.54 -18.21 27.73
CA ASP A 591 18.30 -19.03 28.69
C ASP A 591 18.50 -20.43 28.11
N PHE A 592 19.72 -20.80 27.87
CA PHE A 592 20.11 -22.11 27.38
C PHE A 592 19.94 -23.22 28.43
N GLY A 593 19.92 -22.85 29.73
CA GLY A 593 19.90 -23.80 30.82
C GLY A 593 21.24 -24.52 31.06
N TYR A 594 22.28 -24.19 30.29
CA TYR A 594 23.64 -24.70 30.38
C TYR A 594 24.63 -23.64 29.93
N ASN A 595 25.90 -23.81 30.25
CA ASN A 595 26.95 -22.93 29.75
C ASN A 595 27.08 -23.07 28.24
N TRP A 596 26.74 -22.01 27.52
CA TRP A 596 26.83 -21.99 26.06
C TRP A 596 28.18 -21.42 25.60
N GLU A 597 28.67 -21.89 24.47
CA GLU A 597 29.96 -21.45 23.93
C GLU A 597 29.77 -20.47 22.77
N SER A 598 28.80 -20.73 21.90
CA SER A 598 28.46 -19.87 20.78
C SER A 598 27.00 -20.01 20.36
N ALA A 599 26.49 -18.96 19.74
CA ALA A 599 25.18 -18.97 19.09
C ALA A 599 25.21 -18.02 17.89
N LYS A 600 24.17 -18.04 17.07
CA LYS A 600 24.01 -17.16 15.92
C LYS A 600 22.86 -16.20 16.16
N LEU A 601 23.13 -14.91 16.13
CA LEU A 601 22.09 -13.89 15.97
C LEU A 601 21.83 -13.72 14.48
N ILE A 602 20.61 -13.95 14.07
CA ILE A 602 20.20 -13.84 12.69
C ILE A 602 19.24 -12.65 12.54
N PHE A 603 19.58 -11.77 11.64
CA PHE A 603 18.73 -10.67 11.20
C PHE A 603 18.18 -11.01 9.83
N ASP A 604 16.87 -11.23 9.73
CA ASP A 604 16.17 -11.47 8.48
C ASP A 604 15.26 -10.28 8.16
N PRO A 605 15.75 -9.36 7.34
CA PRO A 605 14.96 -8.22 6.89
C PRO A 605 13.99 -8.57 5.77
N THR A 606 14.09 -9.77 5.20
CA THR A 606 13.35 -10.17 4.00
C THR A 606 11.99 -10.78 4.33
N SER A 607 11.87 -11.45 5.48
CA SER A 607 10.65 -12.21 5.83
C SER A 607 9.40 -11.36 5.97
N ASN A 608 9.54 -10.07 6.35
CA ASN A 608 8.41 -9.16 6.52
C ASN A 608 8.69 -7.76 5.96
N ALA A 609 9.44 -7.68 4.87
CA ALA A 609 9.88 -6.41 4.30
C ALA A 609 8.74 -5.49 3.84
N VAL A 610 7.59 -6.04 3.41
CA VAL A 610 6.39 -5.27 3.04
C VAL A 610 5.73 -4.64 4.25
N GLU A 611 5.77 -5.33 5.38
CA GLU A 611 5.19 -4.88 6.65
C GLU A 611 6.06 -3.85 7.36
N GLY A 612 7.26 -3.58 6.83
CA GLY A 612 8.23 -2.73 7.51
C GLY A 612 8.70 -3.30 8.84
N THR A 613 8.62 -4.62 9.00
CA THR A 613 9.12 -5.34 10.18
C THR A 613 10.43 -6.03 9.85
N ALA A 614 11.34 -6.09 10.80
CA ALA A 614 12.55 -6.88 10.72
C ALA A 614 12.47 -8.03 11.72
N LEU A 615 12.78 -9.22 11.25
CA LEU A 615 12.81 -10.40 12.07
C LEU A 615 14.22 -10.63 12.62
N PHE A 616 14.32 -10.76 13.92
CA PHE A 616 15.53 -11.21 14.60
C PHE A 616 15.25 -12.56 15.23
N TYR A 617 16.19 -13.47 15.13
CA TYR A 617 16.11 -14.70 15.89
C TYR A 617 17.47 -15.19 16.33
N LEU A 618 17.48 -15.84 17.47
CA LEU A 618 18.62 -16.57 17.97
C LEU A 618 18.55 -17.99 17.42
N ALA A 619 19.67 -18.48 16.94
CA ALA A 619 19.82 -19.86 16.49
C ALA A 619 21.02 -20.52 17.20
N ASP A 620 20.98 -21.83 17.36
CA ASP A 620 22.12 -22.61 17.80
C ASP A 620 23.21 -22.68 16.71
N GLU A 621 24.32 -23.33 17.02
CA GLU A 621 25.45 -23.52 16.10
C GLU A 621 25.04 -24.20 14.79
N ASN A 622 24.03 -25.08 14.85
CA ASN A 622 23.51 -25.83 13.71
C ASN A 622 22.46 -25.03 12.90
N GLY A 623 22.15 -23.80 13.32
CA GLY A 623 21.17 -22.95 12.67
C GLY A 623 19.70 -23.23 13.07
N LYS A 624 19.47 -24.07 14.10
CA LYS A 624 18.13 -24.32 14.63
C LYS A 624 17.66 -23.09 15.41
N LYS A 625 16.51 -22.55 15.01
CA LYS A 625 15.88 -21.39 15.66
C LYS A 625 15.51 -21.70 17.09
N LEU A 626 15.98 -20.87 18.01
CA LEU A 626 15.77 -20.98 19.46
C LEU A 626 14.70 -19.99 19.93
N LYS A 627 14.84 -18.73 19.54
CA LYS A 627 13.90 -17.66 19.91
C LYS A 627 13.83 -16.58 18.83
N GLU A 628 12.66 -16.06 18.65
CA GLU A 628 12.34 -15.02 17.65
C GLU A 628 11.94 -13.72 18.33
N PHE A 629 12.33 -12.61 17.74
CA PHE A 629 11.95 -11.26 18.12
C PHE A 629 11.66 -10.44 16.87
N VAL A 630 10.47 -9.85 16.80
CA VAL A 630 10.04 -9.03 15.70
C VAL A 630 10.16 -7.56 16.10
N ILE A 631 10.98 -6.82 15.35
CA ILE A 631 11.03 -5.37 15.47
C ILE A 631 10.11 -4.78 14.42
N GLN A 632 9.15 -4.02 14.87
CA GLN A 632 8.33 -3.21 14.01
C GLN A 632 9.17 -2.02 13.54
N ASN A 633 9.38 -1.92 12.25
CA ASN A 633 10.09 -0.81 11.62
C ASN A 633 9.18 0.43 11.61
N VAL A 634 8.84 0.91 12.79
CA VAL A 634 7.94 2.03 12.98
C VAL A 634 8.68 3.29 12.61
N SER A 635 8.40 3.83 11.44
CA SER A 635 8.53 5.25 11.27
C SER A 635 7.42 5.93 12.09
N LYS A 636 7.52 5.97 13.41
CA LYS A 636 6.83 6.98 14.19
C LYS A 636 7.41 8.32 13.77
N ARG A 637 6.79 8.97 12.81
CA ARG A 637 6.83 10.42 12.80
C ARG A 637 6.03 10.85 14.02
N GLY A 638 6.72 11.43 14.97
CA GLY A 638 6.08 12.33 15.91
C GLY A 638 5.33 13.37 15.09
N ILE A 639 4.12 13.58 15.46
CA ILE A 639 3.28 14.72 15.07
C ILE A 639 3.99 15.98 15.51
#